data_6d93fe284be98aa549a24687530083a0
#
_entry.id   6d93fe284be98aa549a24687530083a0
#
_cell.length_a   1.000
_cell.length_b   1.000
_cell.length_c   1.000
_cell.angle_alpha   90.00
_cell.angle_beta   90.00
_cell.angle_gamma   90.00
#
_symmetry.space_group_name_H-M   'P 1'
#
loop_
_entity.id
_entity.type
_entity.pdbx_description
1 polymer ?
#
loop_
_entity_poly.entity_id
_entity_poly.type
_entity_poly.pdbx_seq_one_letter_code
_entity_poly.pdbx_strand_id
1 'polypeptide(L)'
;MRVLFIDTKPFNPNRYIARAVFEALAADPRVAEAVWAEYADAVPLAQARPFDLLFAFDGEEARNPVIDHLLRLIPRSLVWFTEDPYERGVNLPLARKFDLIFTNDGTSADFYDGRGIHLPLAADPARHRFEIATAAPRYDIFFAGTAWPNRLKLLRTLKQHRPDLRCKFVLVTNDALDPHLGDLRDGFSFTPGVSIRDFCRLANAAKLTLTLPRKFSTSDADPEAASDTPGPRFFEVALAGSCQIVDAETTKAASGLFEEGTHYLGFRTMEECLAQIDAALADDDRRLTIARAAQAHVAENHLYANRVAAILDRAVALSAKPLPAAEGKPRVLFVTHNIVQHGRFGGAETYLEAIRQHLGAVDPWILVPDTRKPDGRCFLLYDRDLTVRQTIRLARPSHPDLLTHPELEIAFQKLLAEYGFAAVHFNHLLGFVPSLPLVAKAMGARTLYSLHDYYPLCERFNLLGSDGRYCDIENLPEGAWDTSLALIQGVDPDSQARRRRFWRESLSAIDIVLAGSEASARLLHLIYPETEARTRLLLPPINRVEPAVRTQGGPLKVAHLGNFARHKGADAILDAIARCAGQPVEFHIFGRIDPEYQTQLEAHAGKGVVLHGPFNGGAVPAALAACDIMLFLSTWPETYGITLSEAQAAGLVPIVTDIGAPAERVRDGENGFLVPVGDGKAVADILVSLAADRGRLDTLCAHLPAAPGIDGYGFVSGLEDIYAGLSLKPSAALDTRRLLSLQEFGQFLDSPFWTRRGGLAFLTGGQGIGFLVRRFIVVARTDGFGLALRLARHKLRAILHRMRMA
;
A
#
# COMPACT_ATOMS: atom_id res chain seq x y z
N MET A 1 -27.77 -15.27 16.86
CA MET A 1 -27.07 -14.06 16.38
C MET A 1 -26.85 -14.13 14.88
N ARG A 2 -26.77 -12.98 14.21
CA ARG A 2 -26.35 -12.87 12.81
C ARG A 2 -24.86 -12.53 12.77
N VAL A 3 -24.09 -13.30 12.04
CA VAL A 3 -22.62 -13.17 12.02
C VAL A 3 -22.14 -12.81 10.62
N LEU A 4 -21.37 -11.73 10.52
CA LEU A 4 -20.60 -11.41 9.32
C LEU A 4 -19.20 -12.02 9.48
N PHE A 5 -18.86 -12.96 8.60
CA PHE A 5 -17.56 -13.63 8.59
C PHE A 5 -16.70 -13.07 7.43
N ILE A 6 -15.48 -12.68 7.74
CA ILE A 6 -14.50 -12.21 6.75
C ILE A 6 -13.17 -12.93 6.90
N ASP A 7 -12.58 -13.36 5.77
CA ASP A 7 -11.19 -13.81 5.69
C ASP A 7 -10.32 -12.57 5.40
N THR A 8 -9.44 -12.22 6.34
CA THR A 8 -8.67 -10.97 6.23
C THR A 8 -7.52 -11.05 5.22
N LYS A 9 -7.17 -12.24 4.76
CA LYS A 9 -6.10 -12.46 3.79
C LYS A 9 -6.65 -12.70 2.38
N PRO A 10 -6.38 -11.84 1.38
CA PRO A 10 -6.84 -12.04 -0.01
C PRO A 10 -6.38 -13.37 -0.62
N PHE A 11 -5.17 -13.82 -0.22
CA PHE A 11 -4.53 -15.07 -0.68
C PHE A 11 -4.14 -15.93 0.53
N ASN A 12 -5.13 -16.32 1.32
CA ASN A 12 -4.88 -17.10 2.51
C ASN A 12 -4.59 -18.57 2.16
N PRO A 13 -3.39 -19.10 2.47
CA PRO A 13 -3.12 -20.54 2.33
C PRO A 13 -4.02 -21.39 3.22
N ASN A 14 -4.52 -20.81 4.31
CA ASN A 14 -5.45 -21.41 5.27
C ASN A 14 -6.93 -21.19 4.93
N ARG A 15 -7.27 -20.72 3.72
CA ARG A 15 -8.67 -20.48 3.32
C ARG A 15 -9.56 -21.73 3.45
N TYR A 16 -9.01 -22.92 3.36
CA TYR A 16 -9.74 -24.16 3.63
C TYR A 16 -10.13 -24.30 5.11
N ILE A 17 -9.30 -23.80 6.04
CA ILE A 17 -9.60 -23.70 7.48
C ILE A 17 -10.70 -22.68 7.68
N ALA A 18 -10.56 -21.47 7.11
CA ALA A 18 -11.60 -20.44 7.16
C ALA A 18 -12.96 -20.99 6.70
N ARG A 19 -12.97 -21.80 5.61
CA ARG A 19 -14.18 -22.43 5.10
C ARG A 19 -14.77 -23.45 6.11
N ALA A 20 -13.93 -24.26 6.73
CA ALA A 20 -14.39 -25.24 7.73
C ALA A 20 -14.94 -24.55 9.00
N VAL A 21 -14.29 -23.47 9.43
CA VAL A 21 -14.77 -22.62 10.54
C VAL A 21 -16.11 -21.98 10.20
N PHE A 22 -16.23 -21.42 9.00
CA PHE A 22 -17.50 -20.81 8.54
C PHE A 22 -18.64 -21.82 8.45
N GLU A 23 -18.36 -23.01 7.91
CA GLU A 23 -19.37 -24.10 7.81
C GLU A 23 -19.80 -24.58 9.20
N ALA A 24 -18.87 -24.71 10.14
CA ALA A 24 -19.18 -25.03 11.54
C ALA A 24 -19.98 -23.90 12.23
N LEU A 25 -19.63 -22.63 11.96
CA LEU A 25 -20.35 -21.46 12.46
C LEU A 25 -21.80 -21.42 11.94
N ALA A 26 -22.00 -21.68 10.66
CA ALA A 26 -23.33 -21.70 10.04
C ALA A 26 -24.20 -22.85 10.52
N ALA A 27 -23.59 -23.92 11.02
CA ALA A 27 -24.31 -25.10 11.56
C ALA A 27 -24.63 -25.00 13.05
N ASP A 28 -24.05 -24.02 13.79
CA ASP A 28 -24.28 -23.89 15.23
C ASP A 28 -25.66 -23.27 15.52
N PRO A 29 -26.49 -23.87 16.40
CA PRO A 29 -27.85 -23.40 16.64
C PRO A 29 -27.96 -21.99 17.24
N ARG A 30 -26.89 -21.43 17.79
CA ARG A 30 -26.84 -20.05 18.32
C ARG A 30 -26.74 -19.01 17.19
N VAL A 31 -26.37 -19.45 15.98
CA VAL A 31 -26.21 -18.61 14.80
C VAL A 31 -27.46 -18.69 13.93
N ALA A 32 -28.28 -17.64 13.96
CA ALA A 32 -29.47 -17.56 13.13
C ALA A 32 -29.12 -17.39 11.62
N GLU A 33 -28.00 -16.72 11.34
CA GLU A 33 -27.48 -16.51 10.00
C GLU A 33 -25.97 -16.26 10.05
N ALA A 34 -25.20 -16.94 9.20
CA ALA A 34 -23.80 -16.65 8.95
C ALA A 34 -23.62 -16.22 7.48
N VAL A 35 -22.92 -15.13 7.26
CA VAL A 35 -22.65 -14.61 5.91
C VAL A 35 -21.15 -14.48 5.73
N TRP A 36 -20.60 -15.18 4.74
CA TRP A 36 -19.23 -14.97 4.29
C TRP A 36 -19.21 -13.80 3.32
N ALA A 37 -18.46 -12.76 3.63
CA ALA A 37 -18.24 -11.64 2.74
C ALA A 37 -16.78 -11.54 2.31
N GLU A 38 -16.55 -11.28 1.04
CA GLU A 38 -15.27 -10.77 0.57
C GLU A 38 -15.17 -9.29 0.97
N TYR A 39 -13.95 -8.78 1.09
CA TYR A 39 -13.72 -7.40 1.57
C TYR A 39 -14.54 -6.34 0.84
N ALA A 40 -14.63 -6.45 -0.50
CA ALA A 40 -15.37 -5.47 -1.31
C ALA A 40 -16.88 -5.44 -1.01
N ASP A 41 -17.41 -6.53 -0.46
CA ASP A 41 -18.84 -6.69 -0.22
C ASP A 41 -19.23 -6.51 1.26
N ALA A 42 -18.26 -6.57 2.17
CA ALA A 42 -18.53 -6.63 3.61
C ALA A 42 -19.21 -5.37 4.14
N VAL A 43 -18.74 -4.18 3.78
CA VAL A 43 -19.32 -2.91 4.24
C VAL A 43 -20.71 -2.66 3.66
N PRO A 44 -20.94 -2.79 2.34
CA PRO A 44 -22.29 -2.69 1.77
C PRO A 44 -23.29 -3.67 2.42
N LEU A 45 -22.87 -4.89 2.73
CA LEU A 45 -23.70 -5.86 3.40
C LEU A 45 -24.07 -5.42 4.83
N ALA A 46 -23.09 -4.91 5.60
CA ALA A 46 -23.30 -4.44 6.96
C ALA A 46 -24.13 -3.15 7.01
N GLN A 47 -24.09 -2.33 5.96
CA GLN A 47 -24.96 -1.14 5.83
C GLN A 47 -26.40 -1.53 5.44
N ALA A 48 -26.56 -2.56 4.61
CA ALA A 48 -27.87 -2.97 4.10
C ALA A 48 -28.71 -3.71 5.14
N ARG A 49 -28.05 -4.36 6.12
CA ARG A 49 -28.73 -5.14 7.17
C ARG A 49 -27.88 -5.27 8.42
N PRO A 50 -28.50 -5.35 9.62
CA PRO A 50 -27.76 -5.46 10.87
C PRO A 50 -27.12 -6.83 11.04
N PHE A 51 -25.90 -6.85 11.57
CA PHE A 51 -25.22 -8.03 12.11
C PHE A 51 -24.95 -7.83 13.60
N ASP A 52 -24.91 -8.91 14.35
CA ASP A 52 -24.68 -8.89 15.80
C ASP A 52 -23.20 -9.07 16.14
N LEU A 53 -22.45 -9.73 15.25
CA LEU A 53 -21.05 -10.10 15.45
C LEU A 53 -20.27 -10.00 14.14
N LEU A 54 -19.11 -9.33 14.17
CA LEU A 54 -18.07 -9.43 13.17
C LEU A 54 -17.07 -10.52 13.57
N PHE A 55 -16.92 -11.54 12.74
CA PHE A 55 -15.90 -12.56 12.89
C PHE A 55 -14.83 -12.38 11.81
N ALA A 56 -13.66 -11.87 12.20
CA ALA A 56 -12.50 -11.77 11.35
C ALA A 56 -11.60 -13.01 11.50
N PHE A 57 -11.31 -13.67 10.39
CA PHE A 57 -10.45 -14.84 10.37
C PHE A 57 -9.09 -14.46 9.84
N ASP A 58 -8.04 -14.77 10.62
CA ASP A 58 -6.64 -14.43 10.35
C ASP A 58 -6.32 -12.92 10.37
N GLY A 59 -5.07 -12.48 10.11
CA GLY A 59 -4.70 -11.13 10.45
C GLY A 59 -3.60 -10.44 9.67
N GLU A 60 -3.30 -10.82 8.44
CA GLU A 60 -2.14 -10.24 7.73
C GLU A 60 -2.21 -8.72 7.51
N GLU A 61 -3.40 -8.14 7.41
CA GLU A 61 -3.54 -6.71 7.10
C GLU A 61 -4.17 -5.90 8.23
N ALA A 62 -3.40 -5.67 9.30
CA ALA A 62 -3.73 -4.69 10.34
C ALA A 62 -4.09 -3.29 9.80
N ARG A 63 -3.77 -3.03 8.54
CA ARG A 63 -3.96 -1.76 7.85
C ARG A 63 -5.18 -1.74 6.94
N ASN A 64 -6.00 -2.78 6.97
CA ASN A 64 -7.18 -2.84 6.11
C ASN A 64 -8.33 -2.00 6.70
N PRO A 65 -8.77 -0.97 5.97
CA PRO A 65 -9.77 -0.02 6.48
C PRO A 65 -11.18 -0.56 6.53
N VAL A 66 -11.47 -1.64 5.81
CA VAL A 66 -12.80 -2.30 5.84
C VAL A 66 -13.14 -2.75 7.25
N ILE A 67 -12.17 -3.28 8.00
CA ILE A 67 -12.37 -3.69 9.40
C ILE A 67 -12.77 -2.50 10.26
N ASP A 68 -12.08 -1.38 10.16
CA ASP A 68 -12.41 -0.19 10.96
C ASP A 68 -13.82 0.33 10.67
N HIS A 69 -14.28 0.20 9.43
CA HIS A 69 -15.64 0.56 9.07
C HIS A 69 -16.66 -0.44 9.62
N LEU A 70 -16.39 -1.75 9.51
CA LEU A 70 -17.25 -2.80 10.06
C LEU A 70 -17.37 -2.70 11.58
N LEU A 71 -16.29 -2.36 12.30
CA LEU A 71 -16.30 -2.15 13.76
C LEU A 71 -17.17 -0.96 14.20
N ARG A 72 -17.53 -0.04 13.29
CA ARG A 72 -18.49 1.04 13.55
C ARG A 72 -19.93 0.64 13.25
N LEU A 73 -20.13 -0.41 12.46
CA LEU A 73 -21.46 -0.87 12.04
C LEU A 73 -21.93 -2.08 12.83
N ILE A 74 -21.01 -2.86 13.42
CA ILE A 74 -21.33 -4.13 14.09
C ILE A 74 -20.89 -4.05 15.56
N PRO A 75 -21.83 -4.31 16.51
CA PRO A 75 -21.62 -3.97 17.92
C PRO A 75 -20.71 -4.91 18.68
N ARG A 76 -20.34 -6.08 18.13
CA ARG A 76 -19.41 -7.05 18.72
C ARG A 76 -18.44 -7.53 17.67
N SER A 77 -17.22 -7.82 18.09
CA SER A 77 -16.17 -8.23 17.17
C SER A 77 -15.21 -9.24 17.78
N LEU A 78 -14.77 -10.17 16.94
CA LEU A 78 -13.71 -11.10 17.30
C LEU A 78 -12.76 -11.33 16.11
N VAL A 79 -11.52 -11.70 16.43
CA VAL A 79 -10.52 -12.15 15.45
C VAL A 79 -9.88 -13.45 15.92
N TRP A 80 -9.59 -14.35 14.98
CA TRP A 80 -8.84 -15.58 15.25
C TRP A 80 -7.63 -15.65 14.34
N PHE A 81 -6.43 -15.48 14.91
CA PHE A 81 -5.15 -15.59 14.23
C PHE A 81 -4.71 -17.04 14.13
N THR A 82 -4.25 -17.47 12.96
CA THR A 82 -3.95 -18.88 12.65
C THR A 82 -2.48 -19.12 12.23
N GLU A 83 -1.65 -18.08 12.16
CA GLU A 83 -0.22 -18.14 11.81
C GLU A 83 0.71 -17.68 12.96
N ASP A 84 0.18 -17.57 14.18
CA ASP A 84 1.01 -17.30 15.35
C ASP A 84 1.86 -18.54 15.71
N PRO A 85 3.05 -18.32 16.27
CA PRO A 85 3.67 -17.06 16.69
C PRO A 85 4.37 -16.28 15.55
N TYR A 86 4.38 -16.77 14.32
CA TYR A 86 5.20 -16.26 13.23
C TYR A 86 4.76 -14.90 12.72
N GLU A 87 3.51 -14.51 12.96
CA GLU A 87 2.93 -13.24 12.50
C GLU A 87 2.42 -12.35 13.64
N ARG A 88 2.61 -12.71 14.91
CA ARG A 88 2.08 -12.00 16.08
C ARG A 88 2.42 -10.51 16.11
N GLY A 89 3.65 -10.13 15.71
CA GLY A 89 4.06 -8.74 15.67
C GLY A 89 3.31 -7.92 14.63
N VAL A 90 3.00 -8.51 13.48
CA VAL A 90 2.20 -7.88 12.42
C VAL A 90 0.72 -7.82 12.83
N ASN A 91 0.25 -8.81 13.58
CA ASN A 91 -1.14 -8.93 14.02
C ASN A 91 -1.51 -8.00 15.18
N LEU A 92 -0.55 -7.58 16.02
CA LEU A 92 -0.81 -6.78 17.23
C LEU A 92 -1.61 -5.49 17.01
N PRO A 93 -1.32 -4.65 15.98
CA PRO A 93 -2.13 -3.46 15.71
C PRO A 93 -3.58 -3.78 15.34
N LEU A 94 -3.83 -4.91 14.68
CA LEU A 94 -5.17 -5.37 14.35
C LEU A 94 -5.88 -5.93 15.59
N ALA A 95 -5.19 -6.74 16.38
CA ALA A 95 -5.72 -7.35 17.60
C ALA A 95 -6.32 -6.30 18.56
N ARG A 96 -5.65 -5.14 18.70
CA ARG A 96 -6.09 -4.05 19.57
C ARG A 96 -7.47 -3.48 19.24
N LYS A 97 -7.96 -3.70 18.04
CA LYS A 97 -9.25 -3.19 17.56
C LYS A 97 -10.43 -4.07 17.95
N PHE A 98 -10.19 -5.36 18.23
CA PHE A 98 -11.25 -6.34 18.48
C PHE A 98 -11.58 -6.52 19.96
N ASP A 99 -12.83 -6.97 20.22
CA ASP A 99 -13.31 -7.29 21.56
C ASP A 99 -12.73 -8.59 22.09
N LEU A 100 -12.71 -9.64 21.26
CA LEU A 100 -12.12 -10.93 21.55
C LEU A 100 -10.99 -11.23 20.55
N ILE A 101 -9.90 -11.77 21.07
CA ILE A 101 -8.73 -12.12 20.30
C ILE A 101 -8.43 -13.60 20.57
N PHE A 102 -8.53 -14.43 19.54
CA PHE A 102 -8.12 -15.81 19.59
C PHE A 102 -6.81 -16.00 18.83
N THR A 103 -5.94 -16.85 19.35
CA THR A 103 -4.66 -17.21 18.73
C THR A 103 -4.49 -18.72 18.75
N ASN A 104 -3.95 -19.29 17.66
CA ASN A 104 -3.66 -20.71 17.57
C ASN A 104 -2.46 -21.16 18.44
N ASP A 105 -1.72 -20.23 19.03
CA ASP A 105 -0.49 -20.46 19.75
C ASP A 105 -0.57 -19.93 21.18
N GLY A 106 -0.23 -20.78 22.20
CA GLY A 106 -0.37 -20.44 23.60
C GLY A 106 0.59 -19.33 24.04
N THR A 107 1.84 -19.35 23.53
CA THR A 107 2.83 -18.30 23.85
C THR A 107 2.43 -16.93 23.32
N SER A 108 1.60 -16.88 22.30
CA SER A 108 1.10 -15.65 21.70
C SER A 108 -0.10 -15.06 22.45
N ALA A 109 -0.75 -15.81 23.31
CA ALA A 109 -1.89 -15.31 24.07
C ALA A 109 -1.53 -14.10 24.95
N ASP A 110 -0.42 -14.18 25.68
CA ASP A 110 0.07 -13.07 26.51
C ASP A 110 0.60 -11.89 25.70
N PHE A 111 1.10 -12.15 24.47
CA PHE A 111 1.64 -11.14 23.57
C PHE A 111 0.60 -10.08 23.17
N TYR A 112 -0.66 -10.44 23.10
CA TYR A 112 -1.74 -9.53 22.73
C TYR A 112 -2.26 -8.70 23.93
N ASP A 113 -1.35 -7.99 24.60
CA ASP A 113 -1.64 -7.17 25.78
C ASP A 113 -2.36 -7.98 26.92
N GLY A 114 -2.08 -9.29 27.02
CA GLY A 114 -2.70 -10.21 27.99
C GLY A 114 -4.19 -10.52 27.69
N ARG A 115 -4.67 -10.17 26.49
CA ARG A 115 -6.07 -10.33 26.06
C ARG A 115 -6.30 -11.52 25.13
N GLY A 116 -5.23 -12.15 24.66
CA GLY A 116 -5.30 -13.28 23.76
C GLY A 116 -5.89 -14.52 24.45
N ILE A 117 -6.68 -15.28 23.72
CA ILE A 117 -7.27 -16.53 24.16
C ILE A 117 -6.67 -17.64 23.31
N HIS A 118 -5.96 -18.56 23.95
CA HIS A 118 -5.41 -19.72 23.25
C HIS A 118 -6.54 -20.61 22.74
N LEU A 119 -6.54 -20.84 21.42
CA LEU A 119 -7.49 -21.72 20.75
C LEU A 119 -6.77 -22.46 19.62
N PRO A 120 -6.29 -23.68 19.84
CA PRO A 120 -5.61 -24.48 18.84
C PRO A 120 -6.42 -24.68 17.56
N LEU A 121 -5.76 -24.85 16.44
CA LEU A 121 -6.39 -25.29 15.20
C LEU A 121 -7.02 -26.69 15.40
N ALA A 122 -7.70 -27.20 14.38
CA ALA A 122 -8.50 -28.40 14.49
C ALA A 122 -8.57 -29.14 13.14
N ALA A 123 -9.44 -30.14 13.05
CA ALA A 123 -9.73 -30.85 11.81
C ALA A 123 -11.19 -30.68 11.39
N ASP A 124 -11.46 -30.94 10.13
CA ASP A 124 -12.79 -30.93 9.53
C ASP A 124 -13.17 -32.33 9.03
N PRO A 125 -14.23 -32.97 9.56
CA PRO A 125 -14.60 -34.34 9.16
C PRO A 125 -14.99 -34.43 7.68
N ALA A 126 -15.54 -33.39 7.07
CA ALA A 126 -15.93 -33.41 5.67
C ALA A 126 -14.73 -33.48 4.71
N ARG A 127 -13.58 -32.93 5.13
CA ARG A 127 -12.36 -32.85 4.32
C ARG A 127 -11.30 -33.87 4.71
N HIS A 128 -11.15 -34.15 6.01
CA HIS A 128 -10.01 -34.87 6.55
C HIS A 128 -10.32 -36.31 6.96
N ARG A 129 -11.57 -36.67 7.25
CA ARG A 129 -11.91 -38.00 7.72
C ARG A 129 -11.88 -39.01 6.58
N PHE A 130 -11.14 -40.12 6.82
CA PHE A 130 -11.10 -41.31 5.99
C PHE A 130 -11.26 -42.54 6.87
N GLU A 131 -11.79 -43.65 6.30
CA GLU A 131 -11.72 -44.95 6.93
C GLU A 131 -10.25 -45.38 6.99
N ILE A 132 -9.85 -45.95 8.12
CA ILE A 132 -8.45 -46.40 8.28
C ILE A 132 -8.22 -47.54 7.32
N ALA A 133 -7.22 -47.40 6.45
CA ALA A 133 -6.89 -48.38 5.44
C ALA A 133 -6.32 -49.64 6.10
N THR A 134 -7.02 -50.79 5.93
CA THR A 134 -6.56 -52.13 6.36
C THR A 134 -5.90 -52.89 5.22
N ALA A 135 -6.05 -52.44 3.97
CA ALA A 135 -5.37 -53.02 2.80
C ALA A 135 -3.89 -52.57 2.79
N ALA A 136 -3.04 -53.32 2.02
CA ALA A 136 -1.62 -53.01 1.95
C ALA A 136 -1.34 -51.53 1.55
N PRO A 137 -0.70 -50.74 2.44
CA PRO A 137 -0.45 -49.33 2.17
C PRO A 137 0.47 -49.17 0.96
N ARG A 138 0.23 -48.08 0.21
CA ARG A 138 0.98 -47.76 -1.03
C ARG A 138 2.39 -47.23 -0.71
N TYR A 139 2.52 -46.54 0.42
CA TYR A 139 3.78 -45.94 0.88
C TYR A 139 4.08 -46.37 2.31
N ASP A 140 5.37 -46.43 2.62
CA ASP A 140 5.82 -46.66 3.98
C ASP A 140 5.82 -45.37 4.76
N ILE A 141 6.28 -44.27 4.13
CA ILE A 141 6.38 -42.94 4.74
C ILE A 141 5.74 -41.89 3.84
N PHE A 142 4.93 -41.02 4.45
CA PHE A 142 4.38 -39.81 3.82
C PHE A 142 4.86 -38.54 4.55
N PHE A 143 5.11 -37.51 3.81
CA PHE A 143 5.30 -36.14 4.30
C PHE A 143 4.71 -35.14 3.34
N ALA A 144 4.03 -34.09 3.88
CA ALA A 144 3.57 -32.95 3.10
C ALA A 144 3.76 -31.64 3.85
N GLY A 145 4.36 -30.65 3.20
CA GLY A 145 4.57 -29.33 3.78
C GLY A 145 5.47 -28.45 2.93
N THR A 146 5.65 -27.19 3.38
CA THR A 146 6.61 -26.29 2.78
C THR A 146 8.04 -26.82 3.01
N ALA A 147 8.90 -26.68 2.00
CA ALA A 147 10.26 -27.17 1.97
C ALA A 147 11.22 -26.33 2.84
N TRP A 148 10.90 -26.18 4.14
CA TRP A 148 11.77 -25.45 5.07
C TRP A 148 13.10 -26.18 5.31
N PRO A 149 14.21 -25.45 5.57
CA PRO A 149 15.54 -26.04 5.72
C PRO A 149 15.62 -27.19 6.73
N ASN A 150 14.98 -27.05 7.90
CA ASN A 150 14.94 -28.08 8.93
C ASN A 150 14.25 -29.36 8.43
N ARG A 151 13.16 -29.24 7.70
CA ARG A 151 12.41 -30.37 7.12
C ARG A 151 13.23 -31.08 6.04
N LEU A 152 13.84 -30.29 5.14
CA LEU A 152 14.70 -30.84 4.09
C LEU A 152 15.89 -31.60 4.66
N LYS A 153 16.52 -31.09 5.73
CA LYS A 153 17.62 -31.77 6.41
C LYS A 153 17.21 -33.19 6.88
N LEU A 154 16.06 -33.27 7.60
CA LEU A 154 15.55 -34.55 8.10
C LEU A 154 15.20 -35.52 6.95
N LEU A 155 14.52 -35.06 5.92
CA LEU A 155 14.14 -35.87 4.77
C LEU A 155 15.37 -36.41 4.01
N ARG A 156 16.44 -35.61 3.88
CA ARG A 156 17.72 -36.04 3.29
C ARG A 156 18.39 -37.15 4.13
N THR A 157 18.45 -36.90 5.44
CA THR A 157 19.04 -37.88 6.36
C THR A 157 18.26 -39.20 6.35
N LEU A 158 16.93 -39.15 6.34
CA LEU A 158 16.09 -40.33 6.20
C LEU A 158 16.38 -41.07 4.90
N LYS A 159 16.47 -40.40 3.77
CA LYS A 159 16.82 -41.00 2.46
C LYS A 159 18.18 -41.69 2.48
N GLN A 160 19.18 -41.08 3.11
CA GLN A 160 20.54 -41.62 3.19
C GLN A 160 20.58 -42.90 4.00
N HIS A 161 19.84 -42.98 5.12
CA HIS A 161 19.87 -44.17 6.00
C HIS A 161 18.92 -45.27 5.59
N ARG A 162 17.78 -44.87 4.96
CA ARG A 162 16.73 -45.82 4.55
C ARG A 162 16.29 -45.59 3.09
N PRO A 163 17.19 -45.92 2.12
CA PRO A 163 16.87 -45.81 0.70
C PRO A 163 15.83 -46.81 0.23
N ASP A 164 15.61 -47.88 1.01
CA ASP A 164 14.66 -48.97 0.75
C ASP A 164 13.19 -48.57 0.95
N LEU A 165 12.92 -47.53 1.74
CA LEU A 165 11.55 -47.11 2.06
C LEU A 165 10.82 -46.46 0.88
N ARG A 166 9.59 -46.87 0.67
CA ARG A 166 8.68 -46.27 -0.29
C ARG A 166 8.13 -44.95 0.25
N CYS A 167 8.86 -43.86 0.05
CA CYS A 167 8.51 -42.56 0.52
C CYS A 167 7.66 -41.79 -0.50
N LYS A 168 6.67 -41.00 0.00
CA LYS A 168 5.91 -40.01 -0.76
C LYS A 168 6.07 -38.66 -0.12
N PHE A 169 6.74 -37.73 -0.78
CA PHE A 169 6.88 -36.35 -0.31
C PHE A 169 6.12 -35.39 -1.19
N VAL A 170 5.35 -34.50 -0.56
CA VAL A 170 4.62 -33.40 -1.19
C VAL A 170 5.21 -32.10 -0.67
N LEU A 171 6.10 -31.48 -1.44
CA LEU A 171 6.84 -30.30 -1.06
C LEU A 171 6.30 -29.08 -1.81
N VAL A 172 5.91 -28.08 -1.06
CA VAL A 172 5.60 -26.75 -1.60
C VAL A 172 6.87 -25.91 -1.56
N THR A 173 7.24 -25.36 -2.70
CA THR A 173 8.43 -24.54 -2.88
C THR A 173 8.04 -23.12 -3.29
N ASN A 174 8.88 -22.16 -2.95
CA ASN A 174 8.89 -20.84 -3.53
C ASN A 174 10.27 -20.58 -4.17
N ASP A 175 10.40 -19.50 -4.96
CA ASP A 175 11.62 -19.20 -5.72
C ASP A 175 12.86 -19.06 -4.82
N ALA A 176 12.69 -18.67 -3.55
CA ALA A 176 13.78 -18.56 -2.57
C ALA A 176 14.27 -19.92 -2.04
N LEU A 177 13.45 -20.97 -2.12
CA LEU A 177 13.74 -22.32 -1.59
C LEU A 177 14.17 -23.32 -2.66
N ASP A 178 13.98 -23.02 -3.94
CA ASP A 178 14.26 -23.91 -5.08
C ASP A 178 15.73 -24.40 -5.19
N PRO A 179 16.77 -23.58 -4.88
CA PRO A 179 18.16 -24.04 -4.94
C PRO A 179 18.47 -25.20 -4.01
N HIS A 180 17.68 -25.39 -2.97
CA HIS A 180 17.92 -26.41 -1.95
C HIS A 180 17.27 -27.77 -2.22
N LEU A 181 16.57 -27.93 -3.35
CA LEU A 181 15.83 -29.16 -3.68
C LEU A 181 16.53 -30.06 -4.70
N GLY A 182 17.65 -29.63 -5.26
CA GLY A 182 18.31 -30.33 -6.38
C GLY A 182 18.55 -31.84 -6.18
N ASP A 183 19.01 -32.20 -4.99
CA ASP A 183 19.36 -33.59 -4.60
C ASP A 183 18.14 -34.44 -4.18
N LEU A 184 17.02 -33.80 -3.84
CA LEU A 184 15.78 -34.50 -3.49
C LEU A 184 14.87 -34.77 -4.71
N ARG A 185 15.25 -34.28 -5.91
CA ARG A 185 14.47 -34.50 -7.14
C ARG A 185 14.58 -35.88 -7.68
N ASP A 186 15.71 -36.54 -7.47
CA ASP A 186 16.00 -37.88 -7.96
C ASP A 186 15.71 -38.93 -6.87
N GLY A 187 14.72 -39.77 -7.11
CA GLY A 187 14.38 -40.92 -6.25
C GLY A 187 13.20 -40.69 -5.29
N PHE A 188 12.53 -39.56 -5.32
CA PHE A 188 11.27 -39.32 -4.60
C PHE A 188 10.12 -38.90 -5.53
N SER A 189 8.92 -39.34 -5.17
CA SER A 189 7.71 -38.98 -5.87
C SER A 189 7.25 -37.59 -5.40
N PHE A 190 7.62 -36.52 -6.13
CA PHE A 190 7.17 -35.18 -5.85
C PHE A 190 5.81 -34.85 -6.46
N THR A 191 5.01 -34.14 -5.71
CA THR A 191 3.87 -33.43 -6.26
C THR A 191 3.78 -32.07 -5.57
N PRO A 192 4.17 -30.97 -6.19
CA PRO A 192 4.04 -29.65 -5.58
C PRO A 192 2.55 -29.27 -5.48
N GLY A 193 2.07 -29.15 -4.27
CA GLY A 193 0.69 -28.74 -3.94
C GLY A 193 -0.34 -29.84 -4.29
N VAL A 194 -1.02 -30.33 -3.30
CA VAL A 194 -2.18 -31.20 -3.42
C VAL A 194 -3.39 -30.54 -2.76
N SER A 195 -4.61 -30.88 -3.17
CA SER A 195 -5.78 -30.50 -2.41
C SER A 195 -5.73 -31.10 -1.01
N ILE A 196 -6.39 -30.47 -0.04
CA ILE A 196 -6.45 -31.00 1.34
C ILE A 196 -6.99 -32.42 1.36
N ARG A 197 -8.02 -32.73 0.56
CA ARG A 197 -8.57 -34.08 0.49
C ARG A 197 -7.59 -35.10 -0.12
N ASP A 198 -6.81 -34.71 -1.12
CA ASP A 198 -5.76 -35.60 -1.68
C ASP A 198 -4.58 -35.75 -0.73
N PHE A 199 -4.24 -34.70 0.04
CA PHE A 199 -3.29 -34.82 1.15
C PHE A 199 -3.73 -35.88 2.15
N CYS A 200 -4.96 -35.81 2.65
CA CYS A 200 -5.47 -36.80 3.60
C CYS A 200 -5.55 -38.19 3.02
N ARG A 201 -5.92 -38.32 1.74
CA ARG A 201 -5.89 -39.65 1.03
C ARG A 201 -4.48 -40.21 0.92
N LEU A 202 -3.46 -39.37 0.67
CA LEU A 202 -2.08 -39.81 0.63
C LEU A 202 -1.55 -40.19 2.03
N ALA A 203 -1.92 -39.44 3.06
CA ALA A 203 -1.61 -39.77 4.43
C ALA A 203 -2.23 -41.14 4.84
N ASN A 204 -3.51 -41.32 4.53
CA ASN A 204 -4.21 -42.60 4.80
C ASN A 204 -3.65 -43.78 4.00
N ALA A 205 -3.09 -43.54 2.79
CA ALA A 205 -2.47 -44.55 1.94
C ALA A 205 -1.01 -44.87 2.34
N ALA A 206 -0.49 -44.23 3.38
CA ALA A 206 0.84 -44.50 3.92
C ALA A 206 0.76 -45.19 5.29
N LYS A 207 1.77 -46.04 5.60
CA LYS A 207 1.87 -46.65 6.92
C LYS A 207 2.10 -45.60 8.00
N LEU A 208 2.98 -44.62 7.74
CA LEU A 208 3.38 -43.59 8.68
C LEU A 208 3.38 -42.22 7.99
N THR A 209 3.00 -41.17 8.74
CA THR A 209 3.13 -39.79 8.29
C THR A 209 4.07 -39.02 9.20
N LEU A 210 5.08 -38.37 8.62
CA LEU A 210 5.94 -37.43 9.34
C LEU A 210 5.23 -36.11 9.50
N THR A 211 5.11 -35.65 10.75
CA THR A 211 4.58 -34.29 11.06
C THR A 211 5.69 -33.48 11.72
N LEU A 212 6.21 -32.51 10.99
CA LEU A 212 7.39 -31.75 11.36
C LEU A 212 7.04 -30.26 11.53
N PRO A 213 7.58 -29.59 12.56
CA PRO A 213 7.27 -28.19 12.86
C PRO A 213 7.86 -27.26 11.79
N ARG A 214 7.36 -26.05 11.76
CA ARG A 214 7.97 -24.93 11.05
C ARG A 214 9.04 -24.33 11.97
N LYS A 215 10.31 -24.32 11.52
CA LYS A 215 11.44 -23.62 12.18
C LYS A 215 11.94 -22.51 11.27
N PHE A 216 11.07 -21.63 10.87
CA PHE A 216 11.40 -20.52 10.01
C PHE A 216 10.30 -19.48 10.11
N SER A 217 10.65 -18.25 10.43
CA SER A 217 9.77 -17.08 10.35
C SER A 217 10.09 -16.28 9.08
N THR A 218 9.07 -15.75 8.44
CA THR A 218 9.20 -14.76 7.36
C THR A 218 9.19 -13.33 7.91
N SER A 219 9.00 -13.18 9.23
CA SER A 219 9.00 -11.91 9.93
C SER A 219 10.37 -11.64 10.55
N ASP A 220 10.96 -10.48 10.26
CA ASP A 220 12.19 -10.01 10.88
C ASP A 220 12.04 -9.74 12.39
N ALA A 221 10.80 -9.71 12.89
CA ALA A 221 10.49 -9.34 14.27
C ALA A 221 10.78 -10.47 15.28
N ASP A 222 10.74 -11.74 14.87
CA ASP A 222 11.01 -12.89 15.73
C ASP A 222 11.48 -14.09 14.90
N PRO A 223 12.76 -14.12 14.48
CA PRO A 223 13.29 -15.18 13.61
C PRO A 223 13.36 -16.55 14.28
N GLU A 224 13.30 -16.64 15.60
CA GLU A 224 13.37 -17.87 16.38
C GLU A 224 12.02 -18.30 16.98
N ALA A 225 10.93 -17.69 16.56
CA ALA A 225 9.60 -18.02 17.07
C ALA A 225 9.29 -19.52 16.88
N ALA A 226 9.02 -20.19 17.98
CA ALA A 226 8.59 -21.58 18.01
C ALA A 226 7.20 -21.68 18.62
N SER A 227 6.27 -22.38 17.96
CA SER A 227 4.93 -22.59 18.48
C SER A 227 4.96 -23.62 19.62
N ASP A 228 4.18 -23.34 20.68
CA ASP A 228 3.92 -24.30 21.76
C ASP A 228 2.66 -25.16 21.50
N THR A 229 2.08 -25.03 20.32
CA THR A 229 0.84 -25.69 19.91
C THR A 229 1.04 -26.41 18.58
N PRO A 230 0.52 -27.65 18.41
CA PRO A 230 0.69 -28.36 17.15
C PRO A 230 -0.04 -27.65 16.00
N GLY A 231 0.64 -27.60 14.84
CA GLY A 231 0.03 -27.03 13.63
C GLY A 231 -1.14 -27.89 13.09
N PRO A 232 -1.91 -27.38 12.13
CA PRO A 232 -3.14 -28.01 11.65
C PRO A 232 -2.92 -29.43 11.11
N ARG A 233 -1.75 -29.70 10.52
CA ARG A 233 -1.41 -31.04 9.98
C ARG A 233 -1.49 -32.15 11.01
N PHE A 234 -1.20 -31.83 12.28
CA PHE A 234 -1.26 -32.81 13.35
C PHE A 234 -2.69 -33.37 13.53
N PHE A 235 -3.67 -32.49 13.55
CA PHE A 235 -5.09 -32.85 13.67
C PHE A 235 -5.64 -33.51 12.38
N GLU A 236 -5.23 -32.98 11.23
CA GLU A 236 -5.68 -33.44 9.91
C GLU A 236 -5.19 -34.86 9.61
N VAL A 237 -3.93 -35.17 9.91
CA VAL A 237 -3.34 -36.51 9.72
C VAL A 237 -3.98 -37.52 10.66
N ALA A 238 -4.19 -37.15 11.92
CA ALA A 238 -4.86 -38.00 12.89
C ALA A 238 -6.29 -38.37 12.41
N LEU A 239 -7.06 -37.37 11.96
CA LEU A 239 -8.42 -37.62 11.47
C LEU A 239 -8.43 -38.38 10.14
N ALA A 240 -7.38 -38.26 9.32
CA ALA A 240 -7.18 -39.07 8.13
C ALA A 240 -6.89 -40.56 8.42
N GLY A 241 -6.65 -40.92 9.68
CA GLY A 241 -6.41 -42.28 10.10
C GLY A 241 -4.98 -42.77 9.80
N SER A 242 -4.00 -41.91 9.82
CA SER A 242 -2.58 -42.27 9.65
C SER A 242 -1.83 -42.17 10.99
N CYS A 243 -0.97 -43.13 11.28
CA CYS A 243 -0.09 -43.07 12.43
C CYS A 243 1.01 -42.03 12.19
N GLN A 244 1.18 -41.11 13.14
CA GLN A 244 2.11 -39.99 13.04
C GLN A 244 3.44 -40.30 13.75
N ILE A 245 4.54 -39.88 13.13
CA ILE A 245 5.85 -39.77 13.75
C ILE A 245 6.23 -38.31 13.81
N VAL A 246 6.56 -37.79 14.99
CA VAL A 246 6.76 -36.36 15.26
C VAL A 246 8.08 -36.14 16.00
N ASP A 247 8.71 -35.00 15.76
CA ASP A 247 9.95 -34.62 16.44
C ASP A 247 9.70 -34.13 17.89
N ALA A 248 10.77 -33.90 18.64
CA ALA A 248 10.73 -33.49 20.05
C ALA A 248 9.95 -32.20 20.28
N GLU A 249 10.00 -31.22 19.34
CA GLU A 249 9.29 -29.95 19.48
C GLU A 249 7.78 -30.14 19.26
N THR A 250 7.41 -30.90 18.23
CA THR A 250 6.00 -31.24 18.00
C THR A 250 5.46 -32.09 19.16
N THR A 251 6.27 -33.00 19.75
CA THR A 251 5.90 -33.73 20.95
C THR A 251 5.63 -32.80 22.13
N LYS A 252 6.52 -31.83 22.39
CA LYS A 252 6.33 -30.81 23.41
C LYS A 252 5.06 -30.01 23.18
N ALA A 253 4.85 -29.54 21.96
CA ALA A 253 3.68 -28.75 21.58
C ALA A 253 2.37 -29.55 21.71
N ALA A 254 2.39 -30.85 21.47
CA ALA A 254 1.22 -31.73 21.56
C ALA A 254 0.89 -32.18 22.98
N SER A 255 1.82 -32.07 23.95
CA SER A 255 1.72 -32.72 25.25
C SER A 255 0.51 -32.33 26.12
N GLY A 256 -0.11 -31.18 25.89
CA GLY A 256 -1.35 -30.77 26.57
C GLY A 256 -2.64 -31.22 25.88
N LEU A 257 -2.54 -31.75 24.67
CA LEU A 257 -3.67 -32.07 23.80
C LEU A 257 -3.73 -33.56 23.42
N PHE A 258 -2.59 -34.23 23.40
CA PHE A 258 -2.42 -35.63 22.97
C PHE A 258 -1.41 -36.35 23.86
N GLU A 259 -1.46 -37.67 23.85
CA GLU A 259 -0.57 -38.57 24.62
C GLU A 259 0.38 -39.31 23.69
N GLU A 260 1.71 -39.21 23.97
CA GLU A 260 2.76 -39.93 23.23
C GLU A 260 2.63 -41.46 23.46
N GLY A 261 2.80 -42.20 22.42
CA GLY A 261 2.65 -43.68 22.43
C GLY A 261 1.22 -44.18 22.27
N THR A 262 0.20 -43.34 22.61
CA THR A 262 -1.22 -43.62 22.44
C THR A 262 -1.80 -43.00 21.16
N HIS A 263 -1.46 -41.73 20.88
CA HIS A 263 -2.01 -40.99 19.76
C HIS A 263 -0.99 -40.71 18.65
N TYR A 264 0.30 -40.80 18.98
CA TYR A 264 1.40 -40.57 18.04
C TYR A 264 2.70 -41.20 18.56
N LEU A 265 3.73 -41.27 17.69
CA LEU A 265 5.07 -41.72 18.04
C LEU A 265 6.05 -40.55 18.04
N GLY A 266 6.69 -40.27 19.18
CA GLY A 266 7.66 -39.20 19.31
C GLY A 266 9.09 -39.68 19.05
N PHE A 267 9.97 -38.78 18.55
CA PHE A 267 11.43 -39.01 18.51
C PHE A 267 12.19 -37.72 18.87
N ARG A 268 13.40 -37.88 19.42
CA ARG A 268 14.26 -36.78 19.85
C ARG A 268 15.55 -36.70 19.05
N THR A 269 16.04 -37.87 18.57
CA THR A 269 17.21 -37.98 17.73
C THR A 269 16.87 -38.68 16.41
N MET A 270 17.78 -38.64 15.45
CA MET A 270 17.57 -39.35 14.17
C MET A 270 17.58 -40.87 14.36
N GLU A 271 18.39 -41.35 15.27
CA GLU A 271 18.44 -42.77 15.63
C GLU A 271 17.10 -43.24 16.22
N GLU A 272 16.50 -42.46 17.13
CA GLU A 272 15.15 -42.72 17.63
C GLU A 272 14.10 -42.67 16.52
N CYS A 273 14.22 -41.74 15.60
CA CYS A 273 13.33 -41.66 14.45
C CYS A 273 13.35 -42.94 13.61
N LEU A 274 14.54 -43.40 13.28
CA LEU A 274 14.73 -44.66 12.52
C LEU A 274 14.20 -45.87 13.28
N ALA A 275 14.50 -45.96 14.59
CA ALA A 275 14.01 -47.04 15.43
C ALA A 275 12.48 -47.05 15.56
N GLN A 276 11.84 -45.90 15.72
CA GLN A 276 10.37 -45.79 15.73
C GLN A 276 9.75 -46.17 14.38
N ILE A 277 10.38 -45.76 13.27
CA ILE A 277 9.95 -46.15 11.93
C ILE A 277 10.01 -47.69 11.79
N ASP A 278 11.15 -48.31 12.13
CA ASP A 278 11.34 -49.74 12.00
C ASP A 278 10.36 -50.55 12.87
N ALA A 279 10.18 -50.14 14.11
CA ALA A 279 9.23 -50.75 15.04
C ALA A 279 7.78 -50.65 14.53
N ALA A 280 7.38 -49.47 14.05
CA ALA A 280 6.01 -49.21 13.53
C ALA A 280 5.75 -49.90 12.18
N LEU A 281 6.80 -50.12 11.36
CA LEU A 281 6.68 -50.87 10.10
C LEU A 281 6.60 -52.37 10.34
N ALA A 282 7.21 -52.87 11.44
CA ALA A 282 7.18 -54.26 11.80
C ALA A 282 5.91 -54.73 12.56
N ASP A 283 5.18 -53.77 13.18
CA ASP A 283 3.99 -54.05 14.02
C ASP A 283 2.78 -53.26 13.51
N ASP A 284 2.07 -53.86 12.56
CA ASP A 284 0.87 -53.25 11.98
C ASP A 284 -0.28 -53.08 12.98
N ASP A 285 -0.43 -54.02 13.95
CA ASP A 285 -1.51 -53.93 14.94
C ASP A 285 -1.33 -52.76 15.91
N ARG A 286 -0.09 -52.56 16.40
CA ARG A 286 0.27 -51.41 17.25
C ARG A 286 0.06 -50.11 16.47
N ARG A 287 0.55 -50.05 15.25
CA ARG A 287 0.43 -48.85 14.41
C ARG A 287 -1.02 -48.49 14.14
N LEU A 288 -1.87 -49.47 13.81
CA LEU A 288 -3.30 -49.25 13.56
C LEU A 288 -4.04 -48.91 14.85
N THR A 289 -3.63 -49.43 16.01
CA THR A 289 -4.19 -49.07 17.31
C THR A 289 -3.95 -47.58 17.61
N ILE A 290 -2.72 -47.10 17.41
CA ILE A 290 -2.38 -45.67 17.57
C ILE A 290 -3.18 -44.81 16.60
N ALA A 291 -3.30 -45.19 15.34
CA ALA A 291 -4.05 -44.44 14.33
C ALA A 291 -5.55 -44.36 14.71
N ARG A 292 -6.16 -45.44 15.20
CA ARG A 292 -7.57 -45.45 15.67
C ARG A 292 -7.77 -44.58 16.89
N ALA A 293 -6.88 -44.66 17.88
CA ALA A 293 -6.96 -43.83 19.08
C ALA A 293 -6.85 -42.33 18.73
N ALA A 294 -5.88 -41.94 17.89
CA ALA A 294 -5.71 -40.59 17.44
C ALA A 294 -6.94 -40.07 16.66
N GLN A 295 -7.48 -40.88 15.75
CA GLN A 295 -8.68 -40.51 14.96
C GLN A 295 -9.90 -40.33 15.85
N ALA A 296 -10.13 -41.21 16.81
CA ALA A 296 -11.25 -41.12 17.74
C ALA A 296 -11.11 -39.85 18.62
N HIS A 297 -9.92 -39.62 19.16
CA HIS A 297 -9.63 -38.46 20.00
C HIS A 297 -9.89 -37.12 19.28
N VAL A 298 -9.40 -37.02 18.02
CA VAL A 298 -9.65 -35.80 17.20
C VAL A 298 -11.11 -35.67 16.83
N ALA A 299 -11.79 -36.73 16.46
CA ALA A 299 -13.21 -36.71 16.12
C ALA A 299 -14.11 -36.28 17.29
N GLU A 300 -13.71 -36.54 18.52
CA GLU A 300 -14.45 -36.16 19.74
C GLU A 300 -14.11 -34.73 20.19
N ASN A 301 -12.81 -34.37 20.21
CA ASN A 301 -12.34 -33.20 20.96
C ASN A 301 -11.73 -32.09 20.10
N HIS A 302 -11.37 -32.36 18.84
CA HIS A 302 -10.55 -31.45 18.05
C HIS A 302 -11.10 -31.24 16.63
N LEU A 303 -12.42 -31.02 16.54
CA LEU A 303 -13.06 -30.54 15.30
C LEU A 303 -13.23 -29.02 15.33
N TYR A 304 -13.35 -28.39 14.16
CA TYR A 304 -13.68 -26.95 14.09
C TYR A 304 -15.01 -26.63 14.73
N ALA A 305 -15.97 -27.56 14.79
CA ALA A 305 -17.21 -27.40 15.55
C ALA A 305 -16.96 -27.17 17.06
N ASN A 306 -15.99 -27.90 17.67
CA ASN A 306 -15.62 -27.68 19.08
C ASN A 306 -15.00 -26.28 19.27
N ARG A 307 -14.20 -25.81 18.32
CA ARG A 307 -13.58 -24.48 18.36
C ARG A 307 -14.61 -23.36 18.22
N VAL A 308 -15.53 -23.51 17.28
CA VAL A 308 -16.62 -22.56 17.07
C VAL A 308 -17.53 -22.51 18.29
N ALA A 309 -17.83 -23.66 18.91
CA ALA A 309 -18.58 -23.68 20.15
C ALA A 309 -17.91 -22.84 21.26
N ALA A 310 -16.60 -23.03 21.48
CA ALA A 310 -15.82 -22.27 22.46
C ALA A 310 -15.74 -20.76 22.12
N ILE A 311 -15.64 -20.40 20.83
CA ILE A 311 -15.70 -19.00 20.37
C ILE A 311 -17.05 -18.39 20.70
N LEU A 312 -18.15 -19.07 20.36
CA LEU A 312 -19.49 -18.55 20.53
C LEU A 312 -19.90 -18.45 22.01
N ASP A 313 -19.43 -19.35 22.88
CA ASP A 313 -19.63 -19.23 24.34
C ASP A 313 -19.14 -17.87 24.86
N ARG A 314 -18.01 -17.40 24.36
CA ARG A 314 -17.45 -16.11 24.75
C ARG A 314 -18.09 -14.93 23.99
N ALA A 315 -18.40 -15.10 22.71
CA ALA A 315 -19.01 -14.05 21.90
C ALA A 315 -20.42 -13.68 22.37
N VAL A 316 -21.21 -14.66 22.84
CA VAL A 316 -22.55 -14.42 23.41
C VAL A 316 -22.48 -13.61 24.73
N ALA A 317 -21.42 -13.82 25.51
CA ALA A 317 -21.22 -13.11 26.78
C ALA A 317 -20.75 -11.65 26.59
N LEU A 318 -20.32 -11.24 25.36
CA LEU A 318 -19.93 -9.87 25.10
C LEU A 318 -21.11 -8.91 25.18
N SER A 319 -20.92 -7.79 25.87
CA SER A 319 -21.83 -6.66 25.79
C SER A 319 -21.78 -6.00 24.41
N ALA A 320 -22.94 -5.65 23.88
CA ALA A 320 -22.98 -4.86 22.65
C ALA A 320 -22.41 -3.45 22.89
N LYS A 321 -21.45 -3.03 22.10
CA LYS A 321 -20.98 -1.65 22.13
C LYS A 321 -22.02 -0.71 21.53
N PRO A 322 -22.20 0.51 22.09
CA PRO A 322 -22.97 1.53 21.39
C PRO A 322 -22.25 1.82 20.05
N LEU A 323 -22.99 1.70 18.96
CA LEU A 323 -22.46 2.06 17.65
C LEU A 323 -22.34 3.60 17.59
N PRO A 324 -21.23 4.16 17.06
CA PRO A 324 -21.13 5.60 16.88
C PRO A 324 -22.27 6.07 15.97
N ALA A 325 -22.99 7.09 16.43
CA ALA A 325 -23.97 7.76 15.59
C ALA A 325 -23.26 8.22 14.30
N ALA A 326 -23.95 8.12 13.15
CA ALA A 326 -23.46 8.66 11.90
C ALA A 326 -23.38 10.18 12.03
N GLU A 327 -22.28 10.72 12.53
CA GLU A 327 -22.04 12.15 12.59
C GLU A 327 -21.71 12.68 11.21
N GLY A 328 -22.56 13.45 10.77
CA GLY A 328 -23.01 14.07 9.57
C GLY A 328 -22.12 15.10 8.87
N LYS A 329 -20.79 15.14 8.98
CA LYS A 329 -20.00 16.02 8.09
C LYS A 329 -19.85 15.37 6.72
N PRO A 330 -20.09 16.11 5.61
CA PRO A 330 -19.84 15.58 4.28
C PRO A 330 -18.39 15.13 4.13
N ARG A 331 -18.16 13.93 3.63
CA ARG A 331 -16.80 13.46 3.34
C ARG A 331 -16.30 14.02 2.03
N VAL A 332 -15.06 14.50 2.04
CA VAL A 332 -14.35 14.98 0.84
C VAL A 332 -13.09 14.14 0.66
N LEU A 333 -12.96 13.54 -0.52
CA LEU A 333 -11.79 12.74 -0.89
C LEU A 333 -10.75 13.64 -1.58
N PHE A 334 -9.59 13.80 -0.99
CA PHE A 334 -8.42 14.44 -1.60
C PHE A 334 -7.58 13.38 -2.32
N VAL A 335 -7.43 13.52 -3.64
CA VAL A 335 -6.57 12.66 -4.47
C VAL A 335 -5.26 13.39 -4.70
N THR A 336 -4.14 12.84 -4.26
CA THR A 336 -2.82 13.48 -4.33
C THR A 336 -1.72 12.48 -4.61
N HIS A 337 -0.59 12.97 -5.17
CA HIS A 337 0.56 12.13 -5.51
C HIS A 337 1.44 11.76 -4.31
N ASN A 338 1.35 12.50 -3.20
CA ASN A 338 2.19 12.30 -2.02
C ASN A 338 1.59 12.95 -0.77
N ILE A 339 2.10 12.56 0.42
CA ILE A 339 1.77 13.15 1.73
C ILE A 339 3.05 13.28 2.58
N VAL A 340 3.03 14.18 3.55
CA VAL A 340 4.16 14.45 4.46
C VAL A 340 4.68 13.17 5.13
N GLN A 341 3.78 12.27 5.52
CA GLN A 341 4.11 11.01 6.21
C GLN A 341 4.88 10.00 5.35
N HIS A 342 4.96 10.22 4.03
CA HIS A 342 5.80 9.41 3.15
C HIS A 342 7.24 9.96 3.01
N GLY A 343 7.60 10.98 3.81
CA GLY A 343 8.96 11.50 3.93
C GLY A 343 9.37 12.46 2.81
N ARG A 344 8.43 13.01 2.08
CA ARG A 344 8.68 14.06 1.07
C ARG A 344 7.91 15.32 1.43
N PHE A 345 8.52 16.48 1.22
CA PHE A 345 7.95 17.77 1.54
C PHE A 345 8.01 18.69 0.31
N GLY A 346 6.90 19.35 0.04
CA GLY A 346 6.76 20.34 -1.02
C GLY A 346 5.51 21.19 -0.79
N GLY A 347 5.22 22.08 -1.71
CA GLY A 347 4.07 23.00 -1.60
C GLY A 347 2.73 22.27 -1.55
N ALA A 348 2.56 21.20 -2.34
CA ALA A 348 1.32 20.42 -2.36
C ALA A 348 1.07 19.65 -1.05
N GLU A 349 2.13 19.13 -0.41
CA GLU A 349 2.05 18.45 0.87
C GLU A 349 1.71 19.43 2.02
N THR A 350 2.33 20.63 2.03
CA THR A 350 2.02 21.69 2.98
C THR A 350 0.57 22.15 2.86
N TYR A 351 0.09 22.32 1.63
CA TYR A 351 -1.29 22.62 1.30
C TYR A 351 -2.25 21.57 1.88
N LEU A 352 -1.97 20.30 1.65
CA LEU A 352 -2.81 19.20 2.14
C LEU A 352 -2.78 19.07 3.67
N GLU A 353 -1.62 19.32 4.28
CA GLU A 353 -1.49 19.26 5.75
C GLU A 353 -2.28 20.37 6.43
N ALA A 354 -2.32 21.60 5.87
CA ALA A 354 -3.19 22.66 6.35
C ALA A 354 -4.68 22.28 6.27
N ILE A 355 -5.10 21.63 5.18
CA ILE A 355 -6.46 21.08 5.03
C ILE A 355 -6.76 20.09 6.15
N ARG A 356 -5.88 19.10 6.34
CA ARG A 356 -6.07 18.04 7.32
C ARG A 356 -6.20 18.59 8.75
N GLN A 357 -5.36 19.57 9.09
CA GLN A 357 -5.32 20.15 10.43
C GLN A 357 -6.50 21.08 10.73
N HIS A 358 -6.89 21.90 9.78
CA HIS A 358 -7.77 23.04 10.05
C HIS A 358 -9.16 22.93 9.41
N LEU A 359 -9.37 22.10 8.39
CA LEU A 359 -10.66 21.98 7.72
C LEU A 359 -11.74 21.41 8.65
N GLY A 360 -12.74 22.23 9.00
CA GLY A 360 -13.76 21.92 10.00
C GLY A 360 -15.13 21.56 9.43
N ALA A 361 -15.50 22.17 8.31
CA ALA A 361 -16.85 22.03 7.72
C ALA A 361 -17.12 20.67 7.11
N VAL A 362 -16.07 19.94 6.69
CA VAL A 362 -16.15 18.61 6.07
C VAL A 362 -15.18 17.63 6.74
N ASP A 363 -15.31 16.34 6.42
CA ASP A 363 -14.40 15.26 6.85
C ASP A 363 -13.43 14.94 5.71
N PRO A 364 -12.15 15.39 5.76
CA PRO A 364 -11.17 15.16 4.70
C PRO A 364 -10.57 13.77 4.79
N TRP A 365 -10.60 13.05 3.67
CA TRP A 365 -9.95 11.77 3.45
C TRP A 365 -8.94 11.90 2.33
N ILE A 366 -7.90 11.08 2.31
CA ILE A 366 -6.79 11.21 1.37
C ILE A 366 -6.54 9.90 0.66
N LEU A 367 -6.55 9.92 -0.68
CA LEU A 367 -6.11 8.82 -1.53
C LEU A 367 -4.76 9.16 -2.16
N VAL A 368 -3.76 8.31 -1.96
CA VAL A 368 -2.38 8.56 -2.37
C VAL A 368 -1.70 7.26 -2.83
N PRO A 369 -0.79 7.29 -3.85
CA PRO A 369 0.07 6.15 -4.15
C PRO A 369 0.97 5.83 -2.95
N ASP A 370 1.25 4.56 -2.68
CA ASP A 370 2.25 4.18 -1.66
C ASP A 370 3.66 4.41 -2.22
N THR A 371 4.16 5.65 -2.10
CA THR A 371 5.46 6.06 -2.62
C THR A 371 6.66 5.38 -1.94
N ARG A 372 6.43 4.64 -0.85
CA ARG A 372 7.42 3.77 -0.20
C ARG A 372 7.61 2.48 -0.99
N LYS A 373 6.64 2.14 -1.85
CA LYS A 373 6.68 1.02 -2.81
C LYS A 373 6.49 1.58 -4.23
N PRO A 374 7.56 2.06 -4.88
CA PRO A 374 7.47 2.82 -6.13
C PRO A 374 7.16 1.92 -7.36
N ASP A 375 6.40 0.85 -7.17
CA ASP A 375 5.99 -0.06 -8.25
C ASP A 375 4.72 0.40 -9.00
N GLY A 376 4.12 1.52 -8.59
CA GLY A 376 2.89 2.06 -9.19
C GLY A 376 1.64 1.18 -9.01
N ARG A 377 1.67 0.20 -8.10
CA ARG A 377 0.59 -0.79 -7.93
C ARG A 377 -0.21 -0.64 -6.66
N CYS A 378 0.27 0.16 -5.71
CA CYS A 378 -0.34 0.27 -4.39
C CYS A 378 -0.81 1.70 -4.12
N PHE A 379 -2.07 1.83 -3.69
CA PHE A 379 -2.67 3.10 -3.28
C PHE A 379 -3.30 2.95 -1.91
N LEU A 380 -3.19 3.99 -1.10
CA LEU A 380 -3.65 4.02 0.28
C LEU A 380 -4.72 5.08 0.46
N LEU A 381 -5.84 4.69 1.06
CA LEU A 381 -6.87 5.60 1.53
C LEU A 381 -6.66 5.86 3.02
N TYR A 382 -6.47 7.11 3.36
CA TYR A 382 -6.37 7.58 4.74
C TYR A 382 -7.62 8.39 5.13
N ASP A 383 -8.01 8.31 6.39
CA ASP A 383 -8.91 9.29 7.00
C ASP A 383 -8.15 10.53 7.49
N ARG A 384 -8.86 11.46 8.12
CA ARG A 384 -8.30 12.69 8.70
C ARG A 384 -7.13 12.41 9.66
N ASP A 385 -7.21 11.36 10.45
CA ASP A 385 -6.22 11.01 11.48
C ASP A 385 -5.05 10.19 10.92
N LEU A 386 -4.98 10.09 9.59
CA LEU A 386 -3.96 9.30 8.86
C LEU A 386 -3.99 7.81 9.19
N THR A 387 -5.15 7.30 9.59
CA THR A 387 -5.37 5.86 9.67
C THR A 387 -5.65 5.33 8.26
N VAL A 388 -4.94 4.30 7.85
CA VAL A 388 -5.21 3.62 6.57
C VAL A 388 -6.56 2.93 6.66
N ARG A 389 -7.51 3.34 5.81
CA ARG A 389 -8.85 2.79 5.73
C ARG A 389 -9.00 1.75 4.64
N GLN A 390 -8.25 1.90 3.56
CA GLN A 390 -8.23 0.94 2.45
C GLN A 390 -6.86 0.92 1.76
N THR A 391 -6.48 -0.27 1.29
CA THR A 391 -5.33 -0.46 0.39
C THR A 391 -5.85 -0.99 -0.93
N ILE A 392 -5.62 -0.25 -2.02
CA ILE A 392 -5.89 -0.68 -3.39
C ILE A 392 -4.61 -1.29 -3.93
N ARG A 393 -4.69 -2.51 -4.46
CA ARG A 393 -3.57 -3.20 -5.13
C ARG A 393 -3.97 -3.54 -6.57
N LEU A 394 -3.17 -3.08 -7.50
CA LEU A 394 -3.38 -3.30 -8.93
C LEU A 394 -2.51 -4.46 -9.42
N ALA A 395 -3.02 -5.26 -10.32
CA ALA A 395 -2.24 -6.28 -11.02
C ALA A 395 -1.24 -5.64 -12.01
N ARG A 396 -1.62 -4.51 -12.62
CA ARG A 396 -0.77 -3.71 -13.51
C ARG A 396 -0.40 -2.38 -12.84
N PRO A 397 0.85 -1.89 -13.03
CA PRO A 397 1.23 -0.59 -12.48
C PRO A 397 0.49 0.55 -13.15
N SER A 398 0.12 1.58 -12.39
CA SER A 398 -0.22 2.87 -12.94
C SER A 398 1.06 3.60 -13.35
N HIS A 399 1.04 4.19 -14.54
CA HIS A 399 2.17 4.93 -15.09
C HIS A 399 1.69 6.31 -15.58
N PRO A 400 2.52 7.37 -15.52
CA PRO A 400 2.14 8.71 -15.96
C PRO A 400 1.66 8.82 -17.42
N ASP A 401 2.14 7.93 -18.31
CA ASP A 401 1.73 7.88 -19.73
C ASP A 401 0.28 7.42 -19.92
N LEU A 402 -0.30 6.76 -18.91
CA LEU A 402 -1.64 6.20 -19.04
C LEU A 402 -2.69 7.30 -18.89
N LEU A 403 -3.60 7.36 -19.84
CA LEU A 403 -4.77 8.25 -19.75
C LEU A 403 -5.92 7.59 -19.01
N THR A 404 -5.98 6.26 -19.05
CA THR A 404 -6.99 5.42 -18.39
C THR A 404 -6.32 4.22 -17.75
N HIS A 405 -6.89 3.69 -16.67
CA HIS A 405 -6.43 2.46 -16.03
C HIS A 405 -7.64 1.70 -15.44
N PRO A 406 -8.17 0.72 -16.16
CA PRO A 406 -9.41 0.05 -15.79
C PRO A 406 -9.48 -0.46 -14.35
N GLU A 407 -8.42 -1.13 -13.87
CA GLU A 407 -8.40 -1.66 -12.50
C GLU A 407 -8.47 -0.53 -11.44
N LEU A 408 -7.75 0.57 -11.68
CA LEU A 408 -7.76 1.73 -10.78
C LEU A 408 -9.11 2.44 -10.81
N GLU A 409 -9.69 2.62 -11.99
CA GLU A 409 -11.01 3.23 -12.18
C GLU A 409 -12.10 2.44 -11.46
N ILE A 410 -12.10 1.11 -11.59
CA ILE A 410 -13.03 0.21 -10.90
C ILE A 410 -12.82 0.29 -9.38
N ALA A 411 -11.57 0.22 -8.91
CA ALA A 411 -11.26 0.32 -7.49
C ALA A 411 -11.70 1.69 -6.93
N PHE A 412 -11.51 2.76 -7.70
CA PHE A 412 -11.93 4.10 -7.34
C PHE A 412 -13.46 4.24 -7.29
N GLN A 413 -14.19 3.68 -8.25
CA GLN A 413 -15.66 3.61 -8.22
C GLN A 413 -16.16 2.88 -6.96
N LYS A 414 -15.58 1.71 -6.65
CA LYS A 414 -15.92 0.94 -5.45
C LYS A 414 -15.70 1.77 -4.18
N LEU A 415 -14.57 2.45 -4.11
CA LEU A 415 -14.22 3.33 -2.99
C LEU A 415 -15.23 4.48 -2.85
N LEU A 416 -15.60 5.15 -3.94
CA LEU A 416 -16.58 6.24 -3.89
C LEU A 416 -17.96 5.74 -3.42
N ALA A 417 -18.40 4.57 -3.92
CA ALA A 417 -19.66 3.96 -3.54
C ALA A 417 -19.66 3.51 -2.07
N GLU A 418 -18.55 2.94 -1.58
CA GLU A 418 -18.43 2.39 -0.23
C GLU A 418 -18.45 3.49 0.83
N TYR A 419 -17.70 4.57 0.59
CA TYR A 419 -17.52 5.63 1.60
C TYR A 419 -18.45 6.83 1.43
N GLY A 420 -19.18 6.95 0.30
CA GLY A 420 -20.21 7.97 0.08
C GLY A 420 -19.65 9.39 0.08
N PHE A 421 -18.56 9.64 -0.64
CA PHE A 421 -17.95 10.97 -0.73
C PHE A 421 -18.86 11.97 -1.41
N ALA A 422 -19.08 13.11 -0.78
CA ALA A 422 -19.86 14.23 -1.34
C ALA A 422 -19.08 15.01 -2.40
N ALA A 423 -17.76 15.04 -2.26
CA ALA A 423 -16.86 15.65 -3.23
C ALA A 423 -15.55 14.88 -3.36
N VAL A 424 -14.92 15.00 -4.53
CA VAL A 424 -13.54 14.59 -4.80
C VAL A 424 -12.73 15.81 -5.20
N HIS A 425 -11.69 16.09 -4.44
CA HIS A 425 -10.76 17.18 -4.68
C HIS A 425 -9.44 16.63 -5.19
N PHE A 426 -9.17 16.79 -6.48
CA PHE A 426 -7.94 16.36 -7.11
C PHE A 426 -6.84 17.39 -6.86
N ASN A 427 -5.97 17.11 -5.90
CA ASN A 427 -4.79 17.95 -5.65
C ASN A 427 -3.72 17.71 -6.70
N HIS A 428 -3.48 16.44 -7.04
CA HIS A 428 -2.51 16.10 -8.09
C HIS A 428 -2.74 14.69 -8.61
N LEU A 429 -2.62 14.48 -9.92
CA LEU A 429 -2.85 13.19 -10.56
C LEU A 429 -1.58 12.44 -10.98
N LEU A 430 -0.38 12.87 -10.56
CA LEU A 430 0.83 12.09 -10.79
C LEU A 430 0.74 10.76 -10.03
N GLY A 431 0.97 9.65 -10.75
CA GLY A 431 0.78 8.30 -10.23
C GLY A 431 -0.65 7.77 -10.34
N PHE A 432 -1.59 8.63 -10.70
CA PHE A 432 -2.97 8.30 -11.07
C PHE A 432 -3.19 8.49 -12.58
N VAL A 433 -4.44 8.31 -13.01
CA VAL A 433 -4.83 8.52 -14.41
C VAL A 433 -5.82 9.69 -14.54
N PRO A 434 -5.73 10.47 -15.59
CA PRO A 434 -6.61 11.62 -15.79
C PRO A 434 -8.08 11.27 -16.08
N SER A 435 -8.46 9.99 -16.16
CA SER A 435 -9.85 9.55 -16.24
C SER A 435 -10.61 9.62 -14.90
N LEU A 436 -9.92 9.70 -13.74
CA LEU A 436 -10.58 9.67 -12.44
C LEU A 436 -11.58 10.82 -12.20
N PRO A 437 -11.37 12.05 -12.67
CA PRO A 437 -12.40 13.10 -12.62
C PRO A 437 -13.71 12.73 -13.33
N LEU A 438 -13.62 12.06 -14.47
CA LEU A 438 -14.80 11.56 -15.21
C LEU A 438 -15.55 10.53 -14.39
N VAL A 439 -14.80 9.62 -13.74
CA VAL A 439 -15.37 8.60 -12.84
C VAL A 439 -16.06 9.25 -11.65
N ALA A 440 -15.40 10.19 -10.97
CA ALA A 440 -15.97 10.89 -9.82
C ALA A 440 -17.29 11.61 -10.18
N LYS A 441 -17.28 12.29 -11.33
CA LYS A 441 -18.47 12.99 -11.85
C LYS A 441 -19.60 12.03 -12.16
N ALA A 442 -19.29 10.91 -12.82
CA ALA A 442 -20.28 9.86 -13.13
C ALA A 442 -20.89 9.23 -11.86
N MET A 443 -20.12 9.16 -10.77
CA MET A 443 -20.57 8.70 -9.47
C MET A 443 -21.37 9.76 -8.67
N GLY A 444 -21.61 10.93 -9.25
CA GLY A 444 -22.40 12.00 -8.65
C GLY A 444 -21.67 12.85 -7.62
N ALA A 445 -20.37 12.66 -7.44
CA ALA A 445 -19.57 13.49 -6.54
C ALA A 445 -19.34 14.89 -7.15
N ARG A 446 -19.27 15.93 -6.33
CA ARG A 446 -18.74 17.23 -6.73
C ARG A 446 -17.24 17.12 -6.95
N THR A 447 -16.70 17.83 -7.90
CA THR A 447 -15.31 17.66 -8.34
C THR A 447 -14.56 18.99 -8.32
N LEU A 448 -13.39 18.99 -7.67
CA LEU A 448 -12.49 20.14 -7.63
C LEU A 448 -11.10 19.70 -8.15
N TYR A 449 -10.35 20.63 -8.70
CA TYR A 449 -8.96 20.42 -9.12
C TYR A 449 -8.09 21.59 -8.66
N SER A 450 -7.03 21.32 -7.89
CA SER A 450 -6.02 22.32 -7.52
C SER A 450 -4.86 22.30 -8.50
N LEU A 451 -4.57 23.46 -9.10
CA LEU A 451 -3.48 23.65 -10.05
C LEU A 451 -2.18 23.95 -9.29
N HIS A 452 -1.49 22.89 -8.84
CA HIS A 452 -0.19 23.03 -8.16
C HIS A 452 0.98 23.17 -9.13
N ASP A 453 0.81 22.70 -10.36
CA ASP A 453 1.76 22.74 -11.46
C ASP A 453 1.02 22.55 -12.80
N TYR A 454 1.78 22.41 -13.89
CA TYR A 454 1.21 22.31 -15.25
C TYR A 454 1.06 20.85 -15.73
N TYR A 455 0.85 19.91 -14.83
CA TYR A 455 0.63 18.49 -15.17
C TYR A 455 -0.54 18.26 -16.15
N PRO A 456 -1.65 19.01 -16.11
CA PRO A 456 -2.68 18.92 -17.16
C PRO A 456 -2.20 19.26 -18.56
N LEU A 457 -1.24 20.19 -18.69
CA LEU A 457 -0.70 20.63 -19.97
C LEU A 457 0.33 19.66 -20.51
N CYS A 458 1.20 19.16 -19.63
CA CYS A 458 2.38 18.36 -19.99
C CYS A 458 2.73 17.41 -18.85
N GLU A 459 3.19 16.21 -19.18
CA GLU A 459 3.69 15.27 -18.17
C GLU A 459 4.90 15.84 -17.40
N ARG A 460 5.71 16.65 -18.10
CA ARG A 460 6.71 17.49 -17.46
C ARG A 460 6.05 18.74 -16.86
N PHE A 461 5.51 18.56 -15.68
CA PHE A 461 4.67 19.49 -14.91
C PHE A 461 5.24 20.92 -14.76
N ASN A 462 6.54 21.11 -14.96
CA ASN A 462 7.23 22.41 -14.93
C ASN A 462 7.50 23.00 -16.34
N LEU A 463 7.08 22.32 -17.40
CA LEU A 463 7.26 22.70 -18.79
C LEU A 463 8.73 22.88 -19.21
N LEU A 464 9.65 22.19 -18.52
CA LEU A 464 11.09 22.20 -18.83
C LEU A 464 11.49 21.00 -19.69
N GLY A 465 12.28 21.22 -20.71
CA GLY A 465 12.95 20.19 -21.48
C GLY A 465 14.03 19.46 -20.66
N SER A 466 14.57 18.37 -21.21
CA SER A 466 15.72 17.67 -20.61
C SER A 466 17.00 18.52 -20.58
N ASP A 467 17.07 19.54 -21.42
CA ASP A 467 18.12 20.56 -21.45
C ASP A 467 17.94 21.69 -20.44
N GLY A 468 16.82 21.66 -19.66
CA GLY A 468 16.48 22.67 -18.68
C GLY A 468 15.86 23.94 -19.27
N ARG A 469 15.56 23.99 -20.57
CA ARG A 469 14.91 25.14 -21.19
C ARG A 469 13.41 25.08 -21.00
N TYR A 470 12.82 26.23 -20.67
CA TYR A 470 11.38 26.41 -20.56
C TYR A 470 10.73 26.44 -21.96
N CYS A 471 9.67 25.67 -22.11
CA CYS A 471 8.79 25.75 -23.28
C CYS A 471 7.80 26.89 -23.07
N ASP A 472 8.14 28.05 -23.62
CA ASP A 472 7.32 29.27 -23.48
C ASP A 472 6.07 29.21 -24.36
N ILE A 473 5.04 28.52 -23.85
CA ILE A 473 3.78 28.30 -24.57
C ILE A 473 2.98 29.59 -24.78
N GLU A 474 3.19 30.64 -23.97
CA GLU A 474 2.50 31.93 -24.13
C GLU A 474 2.91 32.64 -25.42
N ASN A 475 4.17 32.47 -25.84
CA ASN A 475 4.72 33.07 -27.05
C ASN A 475 4.65 32.14 -28.28
N LEU A 476 4.02 30.97 -28.17
CA LEU A 476 3.83 30.06 -29.30
C LEU A 476 2.42 30.19 -29.91
N PRO A 477 2.31 30.09 -31.25
CA PRO A 477 1.00 29.99 -31.88
C PRO A 477 0.30 28.69 -31.46
N GLU A 478 -1.03 28.70 -31.39
CA GLU A 478 -1.86 27.57 -30.94
C GLU A 478 -1.52 26.25 -31.66
N GLY A 479 -1.25 26.30 -32.95
CA GLY A 479 -0.88 25.10 -33.74
C GLY A 479 0.48 24.48 -33.40
N ALA A 480 1.34 25.18 -32.64
CA ALA A 480 2.66 24.72 -32.25
C ALA A 480 2.74 24.10 -30.85
N TRP A 481 1.70 24.23 -30.02
CA TRP A 481 1.75 23.78 -28.62
C TRP A 481 2.05 22.29 -28.50
N ASP A 482 1.28 21.43 -29.18
CA ASP A 482 1.49 19.98 -29.10
C ASP A 482 2.87 19.55 -29.58
N THR A 483 3.40 20.18 -30.64
CA THR A 483 4.74 19.89 -31.15
C THR A 483 5.83 20.30 -30.16
N SER A 484 5.72 21.48 -29.57
CA SER A 484 6.71 22.02 -28.63
C SER A 484 6.66 21.27 -27.30
N LEU A 485 5.47 20.98 -26.77
CA LEU A 485 5.30 20.19 -25.55
C LEU A 485 5.74 18.73 -25.75
N ALA A 486 5.50 18.14 -26.92
CA ALA A 486 5.98 16.81 -27.24
C ALA A 486 7.53 16.75 -27.28
N LEU A 487 8.14 17.77 -27.85
CA LEU A 487 9.62 17.87 -27.94
C LEU A 487 10.28 17.83 -26.55
N ILE A 488 9.76 18.61 -25.59
CA ILE A 488 10.33 18.66 -24.24
C ILE A 488 10.10 17.35 -23.46
N GLN A 489 9.10 16.56 -23.82
CA GLN A 489 8.79 15.26 -23.21
C GLN A 489 9.56 14.10 -23.88
N GLY A 490 10.03 14.29 -25.10
CA GLY A 490 10.59 13.22 -25.91
C GLY A 490 9.54 12.23 -26.43
N VAL A 491 8.29 12.70 -26.65
CA VAL A 491 7.18 11.93 -27.22
C VAL A 491 6.82 12.46 -28.60
N ASP A 492 5.99 11.72 -29.35
CA ASP A 492 5.50 12.21 -30.63
C ASP A 492 4.36 13.26 -30.43
N PRO A 493 4.20 14.22 -31.36
CA PRO A 493 3.17 15.27 -31.26
C PRO A 493 1.74 14.73 -31.21
N ASP A 494 1.44 13.58 -31.84
CA ASP A 494 0.12 12.96 -31.81
C ASP A 494 -0.21 12.41 -30.40
N SER A 495 0.79 11.89 -29.70
CA SER A 495 0.67 11.45 -28.30
C SER A 495 0.36 12.64 -27.39
N GLN A 496 1.07 13.78 -27.56
CA GLN A 496 0.79 14.99 -26.80
C GLN A 496 -0.61 15.55 -27.12
N ALA A 497 -0.97 15.61 -28.40
CA ALA A 497 -2.29 16.09 -28.85
C ALA A 497 -3.43 15.19 -28.29
N ARG A 498 -3.20 13.87 -28.22
CA ARG A 498 -4.14 12.92 -27.61
C ARG A 498 -4.26 13.16 -26.11
N ARG A 499 -3.12 13.36 -25.40
CA ARG A 499 -3.08 13.71 -23.97
C ARG A 499 -3.87 15.01 -23.72
N ARG A 500 -3.61 16.07 -24.49
CA ARG A 500 -4.28 17.37 -24.36
C ARG A 500 -5.80 17.24 -24.58
N ARG A 501 -6.24 16.50 -25.59
CA ARG A 501 -7.68 16.24 -25.83
C ARG A 501 -8.31 15.48 -24.66
N PHE A 502 -7.63 14.46 -24.13
CA PHE A 502 -8.14 13.69 -23.01
C PHE A 502 -8.23 14.52 -21.73
N TRP A 503 -7.22 15.35 -21.45
CA TRP A 503 -7.24 16.27 -20.32
C TRP A 503 -8.36 17.32 -20.45
N ARG A 504 -8.69 17.77 -21.65
CA ARG A 504 -9.86 18.62 -21.89
C ARG A 504 -11.15 17.94 -21.43
N GLU A 505 -11.36 16.68 -21.78
CA GLU A 505 -12.50 15.89 -21.31
C GLU A 505 -12.47 15.71 -19.79
N SER A 506 -11.32 15.39 -19.23
CA SER A 506 -11.12 15.23 -17.78
C SER A 506 -11.48 16.53 -17.03
N LEU A 507 -10.94 17.67 -17.48
CA LEU A 507 -11.24 18.97 -16.90
C LEU A 507 -12.70 19.39 -17.11
N SER A 508 -13.39 18.92 -18.15
CA SER A 508 -14.82 19.17 -18.33
C SER A 508 -15.67 18.58 -17.19
N ALA A 509 -15.18 17.54 -16.55
CA ALA A 509 -15.81 16.91 -15.40
C ALA A 509 -15.54 17.64 -14.07
N ILE A 510 -14.67 18.67 -14.05
CA ILE A 510 -14.34 19.44 -12.85
C ILE A 510 -15.34 20.59 -12.67
N ASP A 511 -15.95 20.70 -11.50
CA ASP A 511 -16.88 21.77 -11.14
C ASP A 511 -16.15 23.10 -10.86
N ILE A 512 -15.02 23.03 -10.13
CA ILE A 512 -14.19 24.19 -9.77
C ILE A 512 -12.71 23.86 -9.92
N VAL A 513 -11.98 24.75 -10.61
CA VAL A 513 -10.51 24.75 -10.67
C VAL A 513 -9.99 25.79 -9.69
N LEU A 514 -9.03 25.42 -8.83
CA LEU A 514 -8.37 26.33 -7.89
C LEU A 514 -6.97 26.65 -8.41
N ALA A 515 -6.67 27.91 -8.62
CA ALA A 515 -5.36 28.39 -9.03
C ALA A 515 -4.74 29.26 -7.93
N GLY A 516 -3.41 29.14 -7.73
CA GLY A 516 -2.70 29.94 -6.72
C GLY A 516 -2.36 31.37 -7.18
N SER A 517 -2.44 31.66 -8.48
CA SER A 517 -2.08 32.96 -9.08
C SER A 517 -2.81 33.18 -10.38
N GLU A 518 -2.88 34.46 -10.81
CA GLU A 518 -3.40 34.79 -12.14
C GLU A 518 -2.51 34.25 -13.26
N ALA A 519 -1.15 34.25 -13.09
CA ALA A 519 -0.23 33.70 -14.08
C ALA A 519 -0.49 32.21 -14.32
N SER A 520 -0.67 31.42 -13.24
CA SER A 520 -0.95 30.00 -13.39
C SER A 520 -2.32 29.73 -14.04
N ALA A 521 -3.32 30.54 -13.71
CA ALA A 521 -4.62 30.47 -14.34
C ALA A 521 -4.57 30.80 -15.83
N ARG A 522 -3.86 31.86 -16.23
CA ARG A 522 -3.67 32.25 -17.66
C ARG A 522 -3.06 31.13 -18.49
N LEU A 523 -1.97 30.49 -18.00
CA LEU A 523 -1.37 29.35 -18.69
C LEU A 523 -2.33 28.18 -18.88
N LEU A 524 -3.15 27.88 -17.87
CA LEU A 524 -4.18 26.84 -18.01
C LEU A 524 -5.23 27.26 -19.04
N HIS A 525 -5.74 28.49 -18.96
CA HIS A 525 -6.78 29.01 -19.85
C HIS A 525 -6.32 29.13 -21.31
N LEU A 526 -5.03 29.35 -21.53
CA LEU A 526 -4.46 29.37 -22.88
C LEU A 526 -4.72 28.05 -23.63
N ILE A 527 -4.55 26.92 -22.93
CA ILE A 527 -4.74 25.58 -23.51
C ILE A 527 -6.18 25.07 -23.33
N TYR A 528 -6.82 25.42 -22.21
CA TYR A 528 -8.18 24.97 -21.82
C TYR A 528 -9.07 26.17 -21.44
N PRO A 529 -9.42 27.04 -22.42
CA PRO A 529 -10.20 28.25 -22.14
C PRO A 529 -11.57 27.97 -21.52
N GLU A 530 -12.13 26.78 -21.74
CA GLU A 530 -13.39 26.32 -21.12
C GLU A 530 -13.33 26.19 -19.58
N THR A 531 -12.15 26.28 -18.98
CA THR A 531 -11.99 26.23 -17.52
C THR A 531 -12.12 27.60 -16.86
N GLU A 532 -11.99 28.69 -17.59
CA GLU A 532 -11.94 30.09 -17.08
C GLU A 532 -13.12 30.45 -16.17
N ALA A 533 -14.34 30.21 -16.63
CA ALA A 533 -15.55 30.51 -15.86
C ALA A 533 -15.65 29.75 -14.52
N ARG A 534 -14.93 28.63 -14.41
CA ARG A 534 -14.93 27.74 -13.24
C ARG A 534 -13.66 27.86 -12.40
N THR A 535 -12.70 28.67 -12.83
CA THR A 535 -11.47 28.92 -12.07
C THR A 535 -11.75 29.93 -10.94
N ARG A 536 -11.19 29.62 -9.76
CA ARG A 536 -11.19 30.49 -8.58
C ARG A 536 -9.76 30.62 -8.09
N LEU A 537 -9.37 31.82 -7.71
CA LEU A 537 -8.09 32.03 -7.05
C LEU A 537 -8.20 31.66 -5.57
N LEU A 538 -7.28 30.83 -5.12
CA LEU A 538 -7.11 30.51 -3.72
C LEU A 538 -5.61 30.43 -3.42
N LEU A 539 -5.10 31.40 -2.67
CA LEU A 539 -3.70 31.46 -2.31
C LEU A 539 -3.32 30.24 -1.45
N PRO A 540 -2.21 29.54 -1.74
CA PRO A 540 -1.74 28.45 -0.87
C PRO A 540 -1.33 28.97 0.52
N PRO A 541 -1.45 28.16 1.57
CA PRO A 541 -1.03 28.54 2.91
C PRO A 541 0.49 28.67 3.00
N ILE A 542 0.96 29.62 3.83
CA ILE A 542 2.36 29.75 4.21
C ILE A 542 2.57 29.28 5.66
N ASN A 543 3.78 28.83 5.96
CA ASN A 543 4.16 28.55 7.33
C ASN A 543 4.34 29.87 8.12
N ARG A 544 4.16 29.78 9.44
CA ARG A 544 4.48 30.90 10.31
C ARG A 544 5.97 31.24 10.24
N VAL A 545 6.25 32.53 10.05
CA VAL A 545 7.62 33.05 9.93
C VAL A 545 7.86 34.09 11.01
N GLU A 546 9.02 34.02 11.64
CA GLU A 546 9.47 35.07 12.57
C GLU A 546 10.04 36.24 11.73
N PRO A 547 9.68 37.49 12.08
CA PRO A 547 10.21 38.66 11.38
C PRO A 547 11.73 38.75 11.45
N ALA A 548 12.36 39.23 10.40
CA ALA A 548 13.81 39.42 10.34
C ALA A 548 14.29 40.41 11.42
N VAL A 549 15.33 40.01 12.11
CA VAL A 549 16.10 40.88 12.99
C VAL A 549 17.35 41.32 12.22
N ARG A 550 17.28 42.50 11.58
CA ARG A 550 18.42 43.01 10.84
C ARG A 550 19.54 43.46 11.74
N THR A 551 20.74 42.99 11.47
CA THR A 551 21.98 43.49 12.09
C THR A 551 22.48 44.66 11.27
N GLN A 552 22.65 45.82 11.87
CA GLN A 552 23.35 46.95 11.24
C GLN A 552 24.85 46.63 11.10
N GLY A 553 25.35 46.68 9.90
CA GLY A 553 26.77 46.37 9.56
C GLY A 553 27.02 44.90 9.19
N GLY A 554 28.19 44.60 8.65
CA GLY A 554 28.53 43.27 8.15
C GLY A 554 28.13 43.05 6.67
N PRO A 555 28.36 41.82 6.14
CA PRO A 555 28.06 41.52 4.76
C PRO A 555 26.55 41.53 4.48
N LEU A 556 26.15 41.79 3.23
CA LEU A 556 24.77 41.58 2.75
C LEU A 556 24.46 40.10 2.75
N LYS A 557 23.48 39.65 3.53
CA LYS A 557 23.12 38.24 3.65
C LYS A 557 22.02 37.88 2.68
N VAL A 558 22.33 36.93 1.81
CA VAL A 558 21.50 36.52 0.67
C VAL A 558 21.04 35.08 0.85
N ALA A 559 19.75 34.85 0.98
CA ALA A 559 19.16 33.52 1.18
C ALA A 559 18.69 32.87 -0.11
N HIS A 560 18.89 31.55 -0.23
CA HIS A 560 18.10 30.67 -1.08
C HIS A 560 17.36 29.68 -0.21
N LEU A 561 16.03 29.56 -0.36
CA LEU A 561 15.17 28.70 0.44
C LEU A 561 14.47 27.66 -0.44
N GLY A 562 14.83 26.38 -0.27
CA GLY A 562 14.29 25.25 -1.02
C GLY A 562 15.37 24.34 -1.58
N ASN A 563 15.00 23.39 -2.46
CA ASN A 563 15.98 22.54 -3.11
C ASN A 563 16.91 23.37 -3.99
N PHE A 564 18.23 23.20 -3.82
CA PHE A 564 19.22 23.81 -4.70
C PHE A 564 19.38 22.93 -5.94
N ALA A 565 18.66 23.27 -6.99
CA ALA A 565 18.48 22.45 -8.18
C ALA A 565 18.43 23.34 -9.44
N ARG A 566 18.69 22.78 -10.62
CA ARG A 566 18.71 23.52 -11.89
C ARG A 566 17.43 24.32 -12.10
N HIS A 567 16.27 23.67 -11.96
CA HIS A 567 14.97 24.32 -12.16
C HIS A 567 14.63 25.40 -11.13
N LYS A 568 15.38 25.51 -10.06
CA LYS A 568 15.32 26.57 -9.04
C LYS A 568 16.40 27.65 -9.23
N GLY A 569 17.10 27.62 -10.36
CA GLY A 569 18.09 28.62 -10.73
C GLY A 569 19.48 28.45 -10.14
N ALA A 570 19.85 27.20 -9.76
CA ALA A 570 21.16 26.92 -9.17
C ALA A 570 22.34 27.43 -9.99
N ASP A 571 22.28 27.33 -11.32
CA ASP A 571 23.34 27.82 -12.23
C ASP A 571 23.52 29.35 -12.11
N ALA A 572 22.42 30.11 -12.08
CA ALA A 572 22.46 31.56 -11.92
C ALA A 572 22.93 31.98 -10.50
N ILE A 573 22.58 31.22 -9.48
CA ILE A 573 23.06 31.46 -8.10
C ILE A 573 24.56 31.21 -8.02
N LEU A 574 25.09 30.14 -8.61
CA LEU A 574 26.54 29.86 -8.66
C LEU A 574 27.31 30.92 -9.43
N ASP A 575 26.78 31.39 -10.57
CA ASP A 575 27.41 32.49 -11.33
C ASP A 575 27.41 33.78 -10.48
N ALA A 576 26.32 34.08 -9.76
CA ALA A 576 26.26 35.23 -8.84
C ALA A 576 27.28 35.11 -7.69
N ILE A 577 27.38 33.91 -7.06
CA ILE A 577 28.42 33.64 -6.02
C ILE A 577 29.80 33.90 -6.53
N ALA A 578 30.14 33.38 -7.71
CA ALA A 578 31.48 33.58 -8.31
C ALA A 578 31.77 35.05 -8.58
N ARG A 579 30.78 35.82 -9.06
CA ARG A 579 30.93 37.27 -9.36
C ARG A 579 31.00 38.13 -8.11
N CYS A 580 30.36 37.72 -7.03
CA CYS A 580 30.39 38.40 -5.75
C CYS A 580 31.64 38.05 -4.90
N ALA A 581 32.56 37.24 -5.43
CA ALA A 581 33.80 36.91 -4.71
C ALA A 581 34.61 38.15 -4.32
N GLY A 582 34.94 38.28 -3.01
CA GLY A 582 35.64 39.46 -2.48
C GLY A 582 34.74 40.67 -2.21
N GLN A 583 33.47 40.63 -2.51
CA GLN A 583 32.50 41.66 -2.13
C GLN A 583 31.89 41.34 -0.72
N PRO A 584 31.35 42.33 -0.01
CA PRO A 584 30.74 42.11 1.29
C PRO A 584 29.32 41.50 1.15
N VAL A 585 29.26 40.34 0.53
CA VAL A 585 28.04 39.54 0.28
C VAL A 585 28.23 38.13 0.81
N GLU A 586 27.29 37.61 1.56
CA GLU A 586 27.31 36.26 2.12
C GLU A 586 26.04 35.51 1.71
N PHE A 587 26.21 34.32 1.11
CA PHE A 587 25.10 33.48 0.62
C PHE A 587 24.76 32.38 1.65
N HIS A 588 23.49 32.26 1.97
CA HIS A 588 22.91 31.26 2.87
C HIS A 588 22.02 30.31 2.09
N ILE A 589 22.41 29.02 2.00
CA ILE A 589 21.69 28.01 1.23
C ILE A 589 20.92 27.12 2.22
N PHE A 590 19.59 27.21 2.19
CA PHE A 590 18.68 26.41 3.01
C PHE A 590 17.97 25.37 2.12
N GLY A 591 18.20 24.09 2.38
CA GLY A 591 17.53 23.01 1.65
C GLY A 591 18.48 21.90 1.23
N ARG A 592 17.92 20.93 0.51
CA ARG A 592 18.68 19.84 -0.07
C ARG A 592 19.38 20.34 -1.34
N ILE A 593 20.63 19.94 -1.51
CA ILE A 593 21.43 20.25 -2.69
C ILE A 593 21.39 19.06 -3.62
N ASP A 594 21.08 19.26 -4.90
CA ASP A 594 21.15 18.21 -5.89
C ASP A 594 22.62 17.77 -6.09
N PRO A 595 22.89 16.46 -6.26
CA PRO A 595 24.27 15.92 -6.29
C PRO A 595 25.18 16.59 -7.32
N GLU A 596 24.63 17.07 -8.43
CA GLU A 596 25.41 17.76 -9.49
C GLU A 596 26.00 19.10 -9.02
N TYR A 597 25.42 19.74 -7.99
CA TYR A 597 25.86 21.04 -7.44
C TYR A 597 26.65 20.93 -6.15
N GLN A 598 26.66 19.76 -5.51
CA GLN A 598 27.25 19.56 -4.18
C GLN A 598 28.71 19.98 -4.11
N THR A 599 29.56 19.47 -5.03
CA THR A 599 30.99 19.76 -5.05
C THR A 599 31.29 21.24 -5.34
N GLN A 600 30.50 21.88 -6.19
CA GLN A 600 30.66 23.27 -6.54
C GLN A 600 30.36 24.19 -5.36
N LEU A 601 29.25 23.95 -4.65
CA LEU A 601 28.87 24.71 -3.45
C LEU A 601 29.86 24.50 -2.31
N GLU A 602 30.29 23.27 -2.07
CA GLU A 602 31.28 22.95 -1.02
C GLU A 602 32.63 23.66 -1.25
N ALA A 603 33.02 23.88 -2.50
CA ALA A 603 34.23 24.65 -2.82
C ALA A 603 34.15 26.13 -2.37
N HIS A 604 32.98 26.68 -2.25
CA HIS A 604 32.68 28.03 -1.77
C HIS A 604 32.30 28.08 -0.28
N ALA A 605 32.08 26.95 0.38
CA ALA A 605 31.71 26.89 1.80
C ALA A 605 32.79 27.55 2.67
N GLY A 606 32.38 28.44 3.60
CA GLY A 606 33.27 29.23 4.43
C GLY A 606 34.01 30.36 3.71
N LYS A 607 33.77 30.56 2.41
CA LYS A 607 34.31 31.65 1.59
C LYS A 607 33.19 32.58 1.10
N GLY A 608 32.29 32.97 1.97
CA GLY A 608 31.11 33.77 1.65
C GLY A 608 29.88 32.93 1.32
N VAL A 609 29.90 31.59 1.53
CA VAL A 609 28.77 30.70 1.40
C VAL A 609 28.59 29.87 2.68
N VAL A 610 27.36 29.87 3.22
CA VAL A 610 26.94 29.10 4.39
C VAL A 610 25.89 28.08 3.97
N LEU A 611 26.17 26.79 4.19
CA LEU A 611 25.26 25.70 3.89
C LEU A 611 24.51 25.28 5.15
N HIS A 612 23.19 25.46 5.20
CA HIS A 612 22.33 25.12 6.34
C HIS A 612 21.77 23.70 6.28
N GLY A 613 21.83 23.06 5.10
CA GLY A 613 21.27 21.74 4.88
C GLY A 613 19.74 21.70 4.79
N PRO A 614 19.17 20.48 4.70
CA PRO A 614 17.73 20.29 4.60
C PRO A 614 17.01 20.67 5.89
N PHE A 615 15.79 21.18 5.78
CA PHE A 615 14.90 21.55 6.88
C PHE A 615 13.55 20.85 6.76
N ASN A 616 12.82 20.73 7.85
CA ASN A 616 11.50 20.11 7.87
C ASN A 616 10.47 21.02 7.21
N GLY A 617 9.71 20.51 6.27
CA GLY A 617 8.75 21.27 5.45
C GLY A 617 7.58 21.95 6.18
N GLY A 618 7.50 21.80 7.52
CA GLY A 618 6.49 22.48 8.35
C GLY A 618 7.04 23.69 9.15
N ALA A 619 8.32 24.04 8.95
CA ALA A 619 8.93 25.16 9.68
C ALA A 619 9.95 25.89 8.80
N VAL A 620 9.85 27.20 8.73
CA VAL A 620 10.85 28.06 8.10
C VAL A 620 12.07 28.14 9.04
N PRO A 621 13.30 27.93 8.52
CA PRO A 621 14.49 27.98 9.37
C PRO A 621 14.63 29.34 10.08
N ALA A 622 14.82 29.32 11.38
CA ALA A 622 14.99 30.57 12.18
C ALA A 622 16.16 31.43 11.67
N ALA A 623 17.23 30.80 11.13
CA ALA A 623 18.36 31.49 10.54
C ALA A 623 18.00 32.35 9.31
N LEU A 624 16.86 32.12 8.66
CA LEU A 624 16.36 32.95 7.56
C LEU A 624 16.10 34.39 8.04
N ALA A 625 15.64 34.59 9.27
CA ALA A 625 15.39 35.89 9.86
C ALA A 625 16.65 36.79 9.98
N ALA A 626 17.86 36.22 9.84
CA ALA A 626 19.10 36.96 9.83
C ALA A 626 19.54 37.40 8.43
N CYS A 627 18.79 37.04 7.35
CA CYS A 627 19.09 37.39 5.97
C CYS A 627 18.38 38.68 5.54
N ASP A 628 18.92 39.30 4.50
CA ASP A 628 18.45 40.56 3.93
C ASP A 628 17.69 40.37 2.60
N ILE A 629 18.19 39.46 1.78
CA ILE A 629 17.71 39.22 0.40
C ILE A 629 17.25 37.76 0.28
N MET A 630 16.23 37.54 -0.55
CA MET A 630 15.82 36.21 -1.00
C MET A 630 16.05 36.08 -2.50
N LEU A 631 16.79 35.07 -2.93
CA LEU A 631 16.90 34.68 -4.34
C LEU A 631 15.83 33.64 -4.67
N PHE A 632 14.91 34.00 -5.54
CA PHE A 632 13.89 33.12 -6.10
C PHE A 632 14.04 33.05 -7.63
N LEU A 633 15.04 32.28 -8.09
CA LEU A 633 15.50 32.31 -9.48
C LEU A 633 15.01 31.11 -10.30
N SER A 634 13.78 30.67 -10.08
CA SER A 634 13.18 29.55 -10.82
C SER A 634 13.26 29.76 -12.33
N THR A 635 13.59 28.70 -13.07
CA THR A 635 13.73 28.75 -14.55
C THR A 635 12.42 28.39 -15.27
N TRP A 636 11.33 28.25 -14.52
CA TRP A 636 10.00 27.94 -15.03
C TRP A 636 8.93 28.79 -14.31
N PRO A 637 7.74 28.98 -14.93
CA PRO A 637 6.68 29.80 -14.36
C PRO A 637 6.01 29.11 -13.18
N GLU A 638 6.58 29.27 -12.00
CA GLU A 638 6.00 28.74 -10.75
C GLU A 638 4.54 29.16 -10.61
N THR A 639 3.70 28.27 -10.12
CA THR A 639 2.26 28.54 -9.97
C THR A 639 1.96 29.45 -8.79
N TYR A 640 2.87 29.58 -7.81
CA TYR A 640 2.76 30.53 -6.70
C TYR A 640 4.11 30.92 -6.09
N GLY A 641 4.90 29.96 -5.59
CA GLY A 641 6.15 30.20 -4.84
C GLY A 641 5.89 30.48 -3.37
N ILE A 642 5.50 29.48 -2.58
CA ILE A 642 5.26 29.58 -1.13
C ILE A 642 6.47 30.19 -0.41
N THR A 643 7.68 29.73 -0.73
CA THR A 643 8.91 30.22 -0.09
C THR A 643 9.21 31.70 -0.36
N LEU A 644 8.72 32.26 -1.48
CA LEU A 644 8.78 33.70 -1.73
C LEU A 644 7.91 34.46 -0.71
N SER A 645 6.67 34.02 -0.49
CA SER A 645 5.80 34.62 0.52
C SER A 645 6.37 34.51 1.93
N GLU A 646 6.97 33.37 2.27
CA GLU A 646 7.63 33.15 3.54
C GLU A 646 8.81 34.10 3.74
N ALA A 647 9.64 34.29 2.69
CA ALA A 647 10.75 35.24 2.73
C ALA A 647 10.28 36.69 2.88
N GLN A 648 9.23 37.08 2.13
CA GLN A 648 8.63 38.42 2.26
C GLN A 648 8.02 38.63 3.66
N ALA A 649 7.38 37.60 4.23
CA ALA A 649 6.85 37.66 5.61
C ALA A 649 7.98 37.76 6.65
N ALA A 650 9.16 37.18 6.37
CA ALA A 650 10.37 37.40 7.16
C ALA A 650 10.98 38.80 6.96
N GLY A 651 10.52 39.60 6.03
CA GLY A 651 11.08 40.92 5.72
C GLY A 651 12.28 40.92 4.76
N LEU A 652 12.52 39.85 4.01
CA LEU A 652 13.57 39.78 3.02
C LEU A 652 13.10 40.41 1.69
N VAL A 653 14.01 41.18 1.07
CA VAL A 653 13.75 41.76 -0.25
C VAL A 653 14.01 40.70 -1.33
N PRO A 654 13.03 40.41 -2.19
CA PRO A 654 13.18 39.37 -3.20
C PRO A 654 13.91 39.86 -4.45
N ILE A 655 14.76 38.99 -5.00
CA ILE A 655 15.23 39.05 -6.38
C ILE A 655 14.63 37.81 -7.06
N VAL A 656 13.74 38.00 -8.03
CA VAL A 656 13.03 36.94 -8.72
C VAL A 656 13.29 36.96 -10.22
N THR A 657 13.20 35.80 -10.85
CA THR A 657 13.16 35.75 -12.32
C THR A 657 11.84 36.31 -12.84
N ASP A 658 11.93 37.07 -13.96
CA ASP A 658 10.76 37.67 -14.62
C ASP A 658 9.93 36.63 -15.38
N ILE A 659 9.31 35.67 -14.60
CA ILE A 659 8.50 34.60 -15.14
C ILE A 659 7.48 34.08 -14.09
N GLY A 660 6.24 33.84 -14.53
CA GLY A 660 5.19 33.19 -13.74
C GLY A 660 4.73 34.00 -12.52
N ALA A 661 4.13 33.33 -11.56
CA ALA A 661 3.52 33.96 -10.38
C ALA A 661 4.47 34.77 -9.50
N PRO A 662 5.74 34.44 -9.33
CA PRO A 662 6.67 35.29 -8.56
C PRO A 662 6.86 36.66 -9.16
N ALA A 663 6.93 36.78 -10.49
CA ALA A 663 7.07 38.06 -11.18
C ALA A 663 5.85 38.97 -11.00
N GLU A 664 4.64 38.45 -10.91
CA GLU A 664 3.40 39.24 -10.68
C GLU A 664 3.40 39.95 -9.30
N ARG A 665 4.19 39.49 -8.33
CA ARG A 665 4.20 40.00 -6.96
C ARG A 665 5.37 40.93 -6.65
N VAL A 666 6.27 41.09 -7.60
CA VAL A 666 7.45 41.96 -7.46
C VAL A 666 7.36 43.14 -8.44
N ARG A 667 7.44 44.34 -7.93
CA ARG A 667 7.60 45.58 -8.70
C ARG A 667 9.07 45.95 -8.72
N ASP A 668 9.66 45.89 -9.91
CA ASP A 668 11.10 46.10 -10.08
C ASP A 668 11.59 47.44 -9.52
N GLY A 669 12.59 47.37 -8.64
CA GLY A 669 13.17 48.50 -7.98
C GLY A 669 12.31 49.16 -6.88
N GLU A 670 11.07 48.67 -6.64
CA GLU A 670 10.18 49.20 -5.62
C GLU A 670 10.09 48.30 -4.39
N ASN A 671 9.68 47.04 -4.54
CA ASN A 671 9.59 46.07 -3.45
C ASN A 671 10.44 44.81 -3.67
N GLY A 672 11.32 44.81 -4.66
CA GLY A 672 12.22 43.75 -5.08
C GLY A 672 12.81 44.02 -6.42
N PHE A 673 13.38 42.96 -7.05
CA PHE A 673 13.99 43.08 -8.39
C PHE A 673 13.52 41.94 -9.28
N LEU A 674 13.35 42.27 -10.57
CA LEU A 674 13.12 41.32 -11.65
C LEU A 674 14.39 41.12 -12.46
N VAL A 675 14.77 39.89 -12.70
CA VAL A 675 15.95 39.54 -13.51
C VAL A 675 15.59 38.54 -14.61
N PRO A 676 16.28 38.58 -15.78
CA PRO A 676 16.06 37.55 -16.78
C PRO A 676 16.38 36.14 -16.27
N VAL A 677 15.69 35.13 -16.81
CA VAL A 677 15.94 33.72 -16.46
C VAL A 677 17.41 33.35 -16.77
N GLY A 678 18.12 32.83 -15.75
CA GLY A 678 19.52 32.40 -15.88
C GLY A 678 20.59 33.49 -15.81
N ASP A 679 20.21 34.76 -15.60
CA ASP A 679 21.14 35.89 -15.56
C ASP A 679 21.77 36.10 -14.18
N GLY A 680 22.77 35.30 -13.85
CA GLY A 680 23.54 35.44 -12.60
C GLY A 680 24.32 36.74 -12.52
N LYS A 681 24.67 37.36 -13.68
CA LYS A 681 25.33 38.66 -13.71
C LYS A 681 24.41 39.78 -13.21
N ALA A 682 23.17 39.84 -13.72
CA ALA A 682 22.19 40.81 -13.23
C ALA A 682 21.94 40.66 -11.71
N VAL A 683 21.88 39.46 -11.21
CA VAL A 683 21.78 39.18 -9.78
C VAL A 683 22.97 39.73 -9.02
N ALA A 684 24.21 39.45 -9.48
CA ALA A 684 25.43 39.93 -8.83
C ALA A 684 25.53 41.48 -8.84
N ASP A 685 25.20 42.11 -9.94
CA ASP A 685 25.22 43.58 -10.06
C ASP A 685 24.26 44.23 -9.05
N ILE A 686 23.04 43.68 -8.86
CA ILE A 686 22.07 44.12 -7.86
C ILE A 686 22.64 43.92 -6.45
N LEU A 687 23.17 42.74 -6.14
CA LEU A 687 23.71 42.42 -4.82
C LEU A 687 24.87 43.33 -4.41
N VAL A 688 25.79 43.58 -5.32
CA VAL A 688 26.94 44.49 -5.11
C VAL A 688 26.45 45.93 -4.89
N SER A 689 25.50 46.38 -5.67
CA SER A 689 24.88 47.71 -5.48
C SER A 689 24.22 47.84 -4.10
N LEU A 690 23.44 46.85 -3.63
CA LEU A 690 22.77 46.85 -2.33
C LEU A 690 23.77 46.71 -1.17
N ALA A 691 24.86 45.98 -1.37
CA ALA A 691 25.91 45.87 -0.37
C ALA A 691 26.62 47.22 -0.16
N ALA A 692 26.75 48.03 -1.23
CA ALA A 692 27.35 49.37 -1.20
C ALA A 692 26.35 50.42 -0.64
N ASP A 693 25.05 50.27 -0.88
CA ASP A 693 23.99 51.19 -0.40
C ASP A 693 22.90 50.48 0.40
N ARG A 694 23.14 50.32 1.71
CA ARG A 694 22.18 49.68 2.62
C ARG A 694 20.92 50.50 2.86
N GLY A 695 20.97 51.84 2.67
CA GLY A 695 19.80 52.70 2.80
C GLY A 695 18.73 52.38 1.74
N ARG A 696 19.16 51.95 0.53
CA ARG A 696 18.25 51.52 -0.51
C ARG A 696 17.52 50.22 -0.11
N LEU A 697 18.19 49.33 0.59
CA LEU A 697 17.57 48.10 1.09
C LEU A 697 16.45 48.41 2.10
N ASP A 698 16.65 49.38 2.99
CA ASP A 698 15.62 49.77 3.97
C ASP A 698 14.37 50.37 3.27
N THR A 699 14.60 51.13 2.19
CA THR A 699 13.52 51.66 1.36
C THR A 699 12.70 50.54 0.69
N LEU A 700 13.38 49.53 0.10
CA LEU A 700 12.70 48.38 -0.52
C LEU A 700 11.90 47.56 0.49
N CYS A 701 12.42 47.44 1.70
CA CYS A 701 11.72 46.71 2.78
C CYS A 701 10.44 47.39 3.23
N ALA A 702 10.46 48.73 3.27
CA ALA A 702 9.24 49.50 3.63
C ALA A 702 8.10 49.29 2.63
N HIS A 703 8.41 48.84 1.39
CA HIS A 703 7.43 48.57 0.35
C HIS A 703 7.07 47.10 0.20
N LEU A 704 7.59 46.20 1.05
CA LEU A 704 7.14 44.80 1.05
C LEU A 704 5.66 44.71 1.41
N PRO A 705 4.93 43.71 0.88
CA PRO A 705 3.53 43.52 1.21
C PRO A 705 3.35 43.31 2.72
N ALA A 706 2.37 44.00 3.34
CA ALA A 706 2.02 43.84 4.74
C ALA A 706 1.48 42.40 5.06
N ALA A 707 0.87 41.75 4.06
CA ALA A 707 0.36 40.39 4.14
C ALA A 707 0.80 39.62 2.86
N PRO A 708 2.04 39.12 2.80
CA PRO A 708 2.55 38.49 1.59
C PRO A 708 1.99 37.09 1.29
N GLY A 709 1.18 36.56 2.19
CA GLY A 709 0.52 35.25 2.09
C GLY A 709 -0.57 35.09 3.14
N ILE A 710 -1.24 33.96 3.13
CA ILE A 710 -2.26 33.59 4.11
C ILE A 710 -1.78 32.39 4.93
N ASP A 711 -2.17 32.34 6.19
CA ASP A 711 -1.90 31.20 7.04
C ASP A 711 -2.85 30.03 6.75
N GLY A 712 -2.64 28.90 7.44
CA GLY A 712 -3.46 27.71 7.24
C GLY A 712 -4.94 27.93 7.57
N TYR A 713 -5.28 28.79 8.51
CA TYR A 713 -6.67 29.11 8.87
C TYR A 713 -7.35 29.97 7.79
N GLY A 714 -6.68 31.00 7.32
CA GLY A 714 -7.22 31.87 6.24
C GLY A 714 -7.42 31.08 4.94
N PHE A 715 -6.47 30.20 4.60
CA PHE A 715 -6.58 29.31 3.47
C PHE A 715 -7.79 28.37 3.59
N VAL A 716 -7.93 27.70 4.73
CA VAL A 716 -9.03 26.73 4.96
C VAL A 716 -10.38 27.44 4.98
N SER A 717 -10.47 28.64 5.56
CA SER A 717 -11.70 29.44 5.52
C SER A 717 -12.15 29.73 4.07
N GLY A 718 -11.21 30.13 3.19
CA GLY A 718 -11.52 30.32 1.77
C GLY A 718 -11.94 29.02 1.05
N LEU A 719 -11.37 27.89 1.45
CA LEU A 719 -11.77 26.59 0.90
C LEU A 719 -13.15 26.15 1.41
N GLU A 720 -13.48 26.43 2.67
CA GLU A 720 -14.80 26.14 3.25
C GLU A 720 -15.92 26.97 2.57
N ASP A 721 -15.66 28.23 2.24
CA ASP A 721 -16.59 29.07 1.46
C ASP A 721 -16.85 28.45 0.07
N ILE A 722 -15.83 27.92 -0.57
CA ILE A 722 -15.96 27.23 -1.85
C ILE A 722 -16.81 25.96 -1.70
N TYR A 723 -16.57 25.14 -0.67
CA TYR A 723 -17.38 23.95 -0.41
C TYR A 723 -18.83 24.27 -0.06
N ALA A 724 -19.07 25.33 0.70
CA ALA A 724 -20.43 25.79 1.03
C ALA A 724 -21.24 26.15 -0.24
N GLY A 725 -20.57 26.79 -1.22
CA GLY A 725 -21.17 27.08 -2.52
C GLY A 725 -21.53 25.88 -3.39
N LEU A 726 -20.90 24.69 -3.12
CA LEU A 726 -21.12 23.47 -3.91
C LEU A 726 -22.35 22.65 -3.47
N SER A 727 -23.02 22.98 -2.37
CA SER A 727 -24.15 22.22 -1.84
C SER A 727 -23.81 20.72 -1.71
N LEU A 728 -22.81 20.40 -0.91
CA LEU A 728 -22.32 19.02 -0.72
C LEU A 728 -23.42 18.12 -0.16
N LYS A 729 -23.81 17.13 -0.92
CA LYS A 729 -24.70 16.03 -0.49
C LYS A 729 -24.01 14.72 -0.70
N PRO A 730 -24.17 13.72 0.20
CA PRO A 730 -23.68 12.37 -0.07
C PRO A 730 -24.21 11.90 -1.44
N SER A 731 -23.35 11.32 -2.27
CA SER A 731 -23.79 10.75 -3.54
C SER A 731 -24.82 9.64 -3.25
N ALA A 732 -25.95 9.68 -3.96
CA ALA A 732 -26.93 8.59 -3.87
C ALA A 732 -26.25 7.29 -4.32
N ALA A 733 -26.45 6.20 -3.54
CA ALA A 733 -25.94 4.89 -3.91
C ALA A 733 -26.56 4.48 -5.25
N LEU A 734 -25.78 4.57 -6.32
CA LEU A 734 -26.11 3.96 -7.61
C LEU A 734 -25.97 2.44 -7.47
N ASP A 735 -26.77 1.67 -8.21
CA ASP A 735 -26.56 0.22 -8.34
C ASP A 735 -25.27 -0.04 -9.13
N THR A 736 -24.15 0.20 -8.44
CA THR A 736 -22.80 0.17 -8.97
C THR A 736 -22.35 -1.26 -9.26
N ARG A 737 -22.91 -2.28 -8.60
CA ARG A 737 -22.55 -3.68 -8.82
C ARG A 737 -22.78 -4.12 -10.27
N ARG A 738 -23.92 -3.75 -10.86
CA ARG A 738 -24.27 -4.14 -12.23
C ARG A 738 -23.45 -3.37 -13.26
N LEU A 739 -23.19 -2.09 -13.01
CA LEU A 739 -22.32 -1.27 -13.87
C LEU A 739 -20.87 -1.75 -13.81
N LEU A 740 -20.36 -2.06 -12.63
CA LEU A 740 -18.98 -2.53 -12.42
C LEU A 740 -18.76 -3.89 -13.08
N SER A 741 -19.69 -4.85 -12.92
CA SER A 741 -19.55 -6.19 -13.52
C SER A 741 -19.57 -6.16 -15.05
N LEU A 742 -20.33 -5.24 -15.67
CA LEU A 742 -20.37 -5.08 -17.12
C LEU A 742 -19.10 -4.37 -17.63
N GLN A 743 -18.60 -3.38 -16.91
CA GLN A 743 -17.34 -2.72 -17.24
C GLN A 743 -16.13 -3.65 -17.04
N GLU A 744 -16.09 -4.41 -15.95
CA GLU A 744 -15.04 -5.43 -15.70
C GLU A 744 -14.96 -6.44 -16.83
N PHE A 745 -16.12 -6.89 -17.34
CA PHE A 745 -16.18 -7.84 -18.44
C PHE A 745 -15.75 -7.24 -19.78
N GLY A 746 -16.23 -6.03 -20.11
CA GLY A 746 -15.86 -5.32 -21.35
C GLY A 746 -14.35 -5.01 -21.40
N GLN A 747 -13.80 -4.49 -20.31
CA GLN A 747 -12.38 -4.14 -20.19
C GLN A 747 -11.47 -5.36 -20.16
N PHE A 748 -11.93 -6.48 -19.62
CA PHE A 748 -11.24 -7.75 -19.66
C PHE A 748 -11.08 -8.24 -21.11
N LEU A 749 -12.09 -8.09 -21.96
CA LEU A 749 -12.04 -8.46 -23.36
C LEU A 749 -11.12 -7.55 -24.18
N ASP A 750 -11.06 -6.25 -23.87
CA ASP A 750 -10.24 -5.25 -24.57
C ASP A 750 -8.80 -5.15 -24.06
N SER A 751 -8.47 -5.89 -23.00
CA SER A 751 -7.18 -5.82 -22.34
C SER A 751 -6.05 -6.33 -23.27
N PRO A 752 -4.96 -5.54 -23.47
CA PRO A 752 -3.75 -6.00 -24.17
C PRO A 752 -3.08 -7.21 -23.53
N PHE A 753 -3.53 -7.60 -22.35
CA PHE A 753 -3.11 -8.80 -21.62
C PHE A 753 -3.23 -10.08 -22.45
N TRP A 754 -4.27 -10.19 -23.28
CA TRP A 754 -4.48 -11.33 -24.16
C TRP A 754 -3.59 -11.33 -25.42
N THR A 755 -3.06 -10.18 -25.79
CA THR A 755 -2.33 -10.01 -27.06
C THR A 755 -0.81 -10.16 -26.93
N ARG A 756 -0.24 -10.27 -25.70
CA ARG A 756 1.21 -10.40 -25.48
C ARG A 756 1.59 -11.77 -24.95
N ARG A 757 2.69 -12.34 -25.47
CA ARG A 757 3.29 -13.62 -25.02
C ARG A 757 3.53 -13.72 -23.51
N GLY A 758 3.61 -12.61 -22.78
CA GLY A 758 3.75 -12.57 -21.32
C GLY A 758 2.51 -13.00 -20.53
N GLY A 759 1.30 -12.92 -21.10
CA GLY A 759 0.06 -13.33 -20.45
C GLY A 759 0.01 -14.82 -20.08
N LEU A 760 0.57 -15.67 -20.93
CA LEU A 760 0.59 -17.13 -20.70
C LEU A 760 1.50 -17.51 -19.53
N ALA A 761 2.64 -16.82 -19.36
CA ALA A 761 3.58 -17.04 -18.26
C ALA A 761 2.95 -16.64 -16.91
N PHE A 762 2.21 -15.52 -16.87
CA PHE A 762 1.48 -15.09 -15.67
C PHE A 762 0.38 -16.09 -15.27
N LEU A 763 -0.43 -16.57 -16.24
CA LEU A 763 -1.49 -17.55 -16.00
C LEU A 763 -0.95 -18.89 -15.49
N THR A 764 0.24 -19.28 -15.93
CA THR A 764 0.90 -20.53 -15.54
C THR A 764 1.79 -20.36 -14.29
N GLY A 765 1.86 -19.16 -13.71
CA GLY A 765 2.73 -18.87 -12.56
C GLY A 765 4.22 -18.95 -12.92
N GLY A 766 4.60 -18.45 -14.11
CA GLY A 766 5.97 -18.48 -14.63
C GLY A 766 6.39 -19.84 -15.21
N GLN A 767 5.54 -20.87 -15.11
CA GLN A 767 5.83 -22.23 -15.60
C GLN A 767 5.18 -22.44 -16.98
N GLY A 768 5.98 -22.75 -17.98
CA GLY A 768 5.47 -23.00 -19.34
C GLY A 768 4.54 -24.22 -19.40
N ILE A 769 3.64 -24.23 -20.41
CA ILE A 769 2.70 -25.36 -20.66
C ILE A 769 3.44 -26.71 -20.74
N GLY A 770 4.61 -26.75 -21.34
CA GLY A 770 5.43 -27.97 -21.42
C GLY A 770 5.80 -28.55 -20.05
N PHE A 771 6.08 -27.70 -19.06
CA PHE A 771 6.34 -28.12 -17.68
C PHE A 771 5.07 -28.72 -17.05
N LEU A 772 3.90 -28.08 -17.22
CA LEU A 772 2.66 -28.58 -16.67
C LEU A 772 2.24 -29.93 -17.27
N VAL A 773 2.48 -30.13 -18.58
CA VAL A 773 2.22 -31.40 -19.27
C VAL A 773 3.19 -32.50 -18.77
N ARG A 774 4.49 -32.22 -18.71
CA ARG A 774 5.46 -33.19 -18.17
C ARG A 774 5.10 -33.62 -16.76
N ARG A 775 4.71 -32.69 -15.93
CA ARG A 775 4.30 -32.91 -14.57
C ARG A 775 3.03 -33.75 -14.47
N PHE A 776 2.03 -33.49 -15.31
CA PHE A 776 0.83 -34.33 -15.39
C PHE A 776 1.20 -35.79 -15.72
N ILE A 777 2.10 -35.99 -16.67
CA ILE A 777 2.54 -37.32 -17.08
C ILE A 777 3.28 -38.04 -15.93
N VAL A 778 4.16 -37.33 -15.20
CA VAL A 778 4.86 -37.89 -14.07
C VAL A 778 3.86 -38.34 -13.00
N VAL A 779 2.96 -37.46 -12.54
CA VAL A 779 1.97 -37.80 -11.52
C VAL A 779 1.04 -38.94 -11.99
N ALA A 780 0.63 -38.94 -13.25
CA ALA A 780 -0.19 -40.01 -13.79
C ALA A 780 0.49 -41.38 -13.74
N ARG A 781 1.81 -41.41 -13.96
CA ARG A 781 2.61 -42.65 -13.89
C ARG A 781 2.91 -43.08 -12.48
N THR A 782 3.23 -42.16 -11.56
CA THR A 782 3.64 -42.47 -10.20
C THR A 782 2.45 -42.65 -9.24
N ASP A 783 1.42 -41.79 -9.34
CA ASP A 783 0.35 -41.70 -8.35
C ASP A 783 -1.06 -41.98 -8.91
N GLY A 784 -1.10 -42.32 -10.21
CA GLY A 784 -2.32 -42.70 -10.93
C GLY A 784 -3.02 -41.54 -11.61
N PHE A 785 -3.67 -41.89 -12.72
CA PHE A 785 -4.34 -40.92 -13.61
C PHE A 785 -5.42 -40.07 -12.90
N GLY A 786 -6.15 -40.68 -11.95
CA GLY A 786 -7.17 -39.97 -11.19
C GLY A 786 -6.63 -38.81 -10.36
N LEU A 787 -5.47 -38.97 -9.70
CA LEU A 787 -4.82 -37.88 -8.96
C LEU A 787 -4.28 -36.81 -9.92
N ALA A 788 -3.62 -37.21 -10.98
CA ALA A 788 -3.13 -36.29 -12.01
C ALA A 788 -4.23 -35.41 -12.56
N LEU A 789 -5.41 -35.97 -12.86
CA LEU A 789 -6.56 -35.25 -13.38
C LEU A 789 -7.13 -34.26 -12.35
N ARG A 790 -7.22 -34.67 -11.05
CA ARG A 790 -7.68 -33.75 -9.99
C ARG A 790 -6.74 -32.56 -9.81
N LEU A 791 -5.43 -32.80 -9.82
CA LEU A 791 -4.41 -31.77 -9.72
C LEU A 791 -4.45 -30.81 -10.93
N ALA A 792 -4.63 -31.36 -12.14
CA ALA A 792 -4.80 -30.55 -13.34
C ALA A 792 -6.07 -29.68 -13.26
N ARG A 793 -7.19 -30.22 -12.78
CA ARG A 793 -8.43 -29.46 -12.55
C ARG A 793 -8.25 -28.38 -11.47
N HIS A 794 -7.54 -28.68 -10.38
CA HIS A 794 -7.24 -27.71 -9.33
C HIS A 794 -6.39 -26.56 -9.85
N LYS A 795 -5.32 -26.88 -10.61
CA LYS A 795 -4.48 -25.87 -11.26
C LYS A 795 -5.24 -25.04 -12.27
N LEU A 796 -6.11 -25.68 -13.06
CA LEU A 796 -6.98 -24.99 -14.02
C LEU A 796 -7.96 -24.03 -13.31
N ARG A 797 -8.56 -24.46 -12.20
CA ARG A 797 -9.41 -23.58 -11.36
C ARG A 797 -8.63 -22.40 -10.79
N ALA A 798 -7.39 -22.63 -10.32
CA ALA A 798 -6.51 -21.56 -9.85
C ALA A 798 -6.14 -20.57 -10.98
N ILE A 799 -5.91 -21.09 -12.19
CA ILE A 799 -5.68 -20.27 -13.39
C ILE A 799 -6.94 -19.45 -13.72
N LEU A 800 -8.11 -20.09 -13.77
CA LEU A 800 -9.38 -19.43 -14.04
C LEU A 800 -9.74 -18.39 -12.96
N HIS A 801 -9.40 -18.68 -11.70
CA HIS A 801 -9.57 -17.71 -10.61
C HIS A 801 -8.67 -16.49 -10.80
N ARG A 802 -7.38 -16.70 -11.12
CA ARG A 802 -6.45 -15.61 -11.47
C ARG A 802 -6.91 -14.80 -12.69
N MET A 803 -7.49 -15.48 -13.68
CA MET A 803 -8.09 -14.84 -14.85
C MET A 803 -9.31 -13.98 -14.50
N ARG A 804 -10.09 -14.36 -13.49
CA ARG A 804 -11.22 -13.56 -12.99
C ARG A 804 -10.77 -12.40 -12.09
N MET A 805 -9.57 -12.47 -11.56
CA MET A 805 -8.97 -11.44 -10.69
C MET A 805 -8.06 -10.48 -11.49
N ALA A 806 -7.67 -10.85 -12.70
CA ALA A 806 -6.91 -10.02 -13.65
C ALA A 806 -7.84 -9.28 -14.60
#